data_6ad7881e4701754941d3b8856a5ad543
#
_entry.id   6ad7881e4701754941d3b8856a5ad543
#
_cell.length_a   1.000
_cell.length_b   1.000
_cell.length_c   1.000
_cell.angle_alpha   90.00
_cell.angle_beta   90.00
_cell.angle_gamma   90.00
#
_symmetry.space_group_name_H-M   'P 1'
#
loop_
_entity.id
_entity.type
_entity.pdbx_description
1 polymer ?
#
loop_
_entity_poly.entity_id
_entity_poly.type
_entity_poly.pdbx_seq_one_letter_code
_entity_poly.pdbx_strand_id
1 'polypeptide(L)'
;TIFSKQAVLKFPTCDVTLLDTPGHVDFTGEMERTLWVLDYGILVISGSDGVQSHTRTLWNLLKRYEIPVFLFINKMDMEKADRKALLGELQSILGDGCVSFDGERDEAFYESLATGSEEALEEFLDTGFVGEDTICRLIKNRQIFPCYFGSALKVEGVDTFLQGFLLYAKEPDRREEFSAKIFKIARDKAGNRLTYGKITGGSLKVKDMVYHPFGEGEKVNQIRIYSGENFETAEEALPGMVCAFTGLKNSFAGECVGGEDKAYLPASEPVLSYRIMLPEEVSPLKMLPKLKELEEEDPLLHIQWKEEHQEILVWVMGEVQVEVLKRLIYDRFHVEAEFSQGSIVYRETIADTVEGVGHFEPLRHYAEVHLLLEPGEPGSGMVFASDCSEDILDKNWQRLILTHLREKEHVGVLTGSFLTDMKITVVSGKAHQKHTEGGDFRQATYRAVRQGLSQAQCVLLEPFYEYRLEVPEYALGRAMTDVEKMYGTINPPEKDKDMAVLSGRAPVSCMGSYAKEVKSYTKGEGSLSLSYGGYGKCHNPEEVIEHMGYDFESDMENPASSVFCAHGAGFVVEHDKVFSYMHMPSVFQEEKPLKAQGYPLRRAEKTEEWIGTEEVDAILERTLSANKRDKSNPQKKFKPKRVVESQPSSGSYKVREQREKYLLVDGYNIIFAWPELKELADINIDSARGRLLDILSNYQGMEKCNLIVVFDAYRLEGHKTEIFDYHNIHVVYTKEAETADAYIEKFAQEHGRKYHVTVATSDGLEQVIIRGQGCYLLSARELLEEVEQKGRQLKEEYLKTESERNFAFEGILKEELKRFKGEV
;
A
#
# COMPACT_ATOMS: atom_id res chain seq x y z
N THR A 1 -2.29 27.32 4.38
CA THR A 1 -2.68 26.37 3.33
C THR A 1 -2.89 24.99 3.93
N ILE A 2 -3.99 24.31 3.59
CA ILE A 2 -4.27 22.92 4.03
C ILE A 2 -3.77 21.96 2.96
N PHE A 3 -3.92 22.32 1.70
CA PHE A 3 -3.47 21.54 0.54
C PHE A 3 -2.38 22.29 -0.22
N SER A 4 -1.42 21.55 -0.78
CA SER A 4 -0.38 22.13 -1.61
C SER A 4 -0.95 22.89 -2.80
N LYS A 5 -0.44 24.10 -3.05
CA LYS A 5 -0.81 24.97 -4.17
C LYS A 5 0.41 25.22 -5.06
N GLN A 6 0.15 25.44 -6.34
CA GLN A 6 1.16 25.65 -7.35
C GLN A 6 1.07 27.07 -7.91
N ALA A 7 2.23 27.71 -8.13
CA ALA A 7 2.36 28.96 -8.88
C ALA A 7 3.55 28.85 -9.84
N VAL A 8 3.41 29.43 -11.03
CA VAL A 8 4.48 29.45 -12.03
C VAL A 8 5.03 30.87 -12.13
N LEU A 9 6.34 31.01 -11.90
CA LEU A 9 7.10 32.23 -12.04
C LEU A 9 7.94 32.15 -13.31
N LYS A 10 7.74 33.06 -14.24
CA LYS A 10 8.48 33.10 -15.51
C LYS A 10 9.61 34.12 -15.41
N PHE A 11 10.86 33.63 -15.49
CA PHE A 11 12.07 34.47 -15.55
C PHE A 11 12.68 34.42 -16.95
N PRO A 12 13.55 35.38 -17.30
CA PRO A 12 14.20 35.36 -18.63
C PRO A 12 15.07 34.14 -18.91
N THR A 13 15.59 33.51 -17.86
CA THR A 13 16.51 32.36 -17.94
C THR A 13 15.85 31.01 -17.72
N CYS A 14 14.76 30.95 -16.96
CA CYS A 14 14.05 29.71 -16.65
C CYS A 14 12.64 29.97 -16.10
N ASP A 15 11.80 28.98 -16.14
CA ASP A 15 10.52 28.95 -15.45
C ASP A 15 10.70 28.23 -14.09
N VAL A 16 10.15 28.83 -13.04
CA VAL A 16 10.18 28.26 -11.69
C VAL A 16 8.76 27.91 -11.28
N THR A 17 8.51 26.63 -11.01
CA THR A 17 7.25 26.20 -10.42
C THR A 17 7.39 26.16 -8.89
N LEU A 18 6.71 27.08 -8.23
CA LEU A 18 6.64 27.14 -6.78
C LEU A 18 5.51 26.24 -6.27
N LEU A 19 5.83 25.33 -5.35
CA LEU A 19 4.86 24.50 -4.64
C LEU A 19 4.77 24.99 -3.20
N ASP A 20 3.64 25.62 -2.83
CA ASP A 20 3.36 26.04 -1.46
C ASP A 20 2.84 24.86 -0.65
N THR A 21 3.53 24.48 0.42
CA THR A 21 3.23 23.31 1.23
C THR A 21 2.49 23.67 2.51
N PRO A 22 1.63 22.77 3.04
CA PRO A 22 1.02 22.96 4.35
C PRO A 22 2.07 23.11 5.45
N GLY A 23 1.86 24.06 6.36
CA GLY A 23 2.76 24.29 7.51
C GLY A 23 2.29 23.65 8.81
N HIS A 24 1.18 22.90 8.85
CA HIS A 24 0.66 22.27 10.06
C HIS A 24 1.01 20.78 10.09
N VAL A 25 1.39 20.27 11.25
CA VAL A 25 1.83 18.87 11.44
C VAL A 25 0.80 17.83 11.02
N ASP A 26 -0.50 18.11 11.17
CA ASP A 26 -1.58 17.19 10.77
C ASP A 26 -1.64 16.94 9.26
N PHE A 27 -0.99 17.80 8.45
CA PHE A 27 -0.91 17.67 6.99
C PHE A 27 0.49 17.27 6.50
N THR A 28 1.27 16.64 7.38
CA THR A 28 2.64 16.18 7.06
C THR A 28 2.65 15.24 5.87
N GLY A 29 1.64 14.38 5.71
CA GLY A 29 1.55 13.48 4.55
C GLY A 29 1.45 14.20 3.20
N GLU A 30 0.63 15.25 3.10
CA GLU A 30 0.53 16.08 1.89
C GLU A 30 1.84 16.84 1.64
N MET A 31 2.43 17.41 2.69
CA MET A 31 3.71 18.10 2.63
C MET A 31 4.81 17.14 2.17
N GLU A 32 4.91 15.97 2.75
CA GLU A 32 5.93 14.98 2.45
C GLU A 32 5.88 14.48 0.99
N ARG A 33 4.66 14.22 0.47
CA ARG A 33 4.47 13.89 -0.96
C ARG A 33 4.90 15.04 -1.87
N THR A 34 4.69 16.29 -1.44
CA THR A 34 5.13 17.47 -2.19
C THR A 34 6.66 17.59 -2.14
N LEU A 35 7.31 17.37 -0.99
CA LEU A 35 8.77 17.37 -0.87
C LEU A 35 9.43 16.36 -1.81
N TRP A 36 8.85 15.18 -1.97
CA TRP A 36 9.39 14.11 -2.82
C TRP A 36 9.59 14.49 -4.29
N VAL A 37 8.88 15.54 -4.77
CA VAL A 37 8.98 16.02 -6.15
C VAL A 37 9.76 17.32 -6.32
N LEU A 38 10.27 17.92 -5.24
CA LEU A 38 11.04 19.15 -5.31
C LEU A 38 12.42 18.93 -5.92
N ASP A 39 12.92 19.93 -6.67
CA ASP A 39 14.32 20.04 -7.06
C ASP A 39 15.11 20.78 -6.00
N TYR A 40 14.50 21.77 -5.36
CA TYR A 40 15.06 22.60 -4.28
C TYR A 40 13.98 22.89 -3.23
N GLY A 41 14.38 22.95 -1.98
CA GLY A 41 13.55 23.38 -0.87
C GLY A 41 13.87 24.84 -0.49
N ILE A 42 12.84 25.65 -0.28
CA ILE A 42 12.95 26.96 0.32
C ILE A 42 12.38 26.86 1.73
N LEU A 43 13.23 26.84 2.74
CA LEU A 43 12.81 26.76 4.13
C LEU A 43 12.71 28.18 4.72
N VAL A 44 11.47 28.59 5.03
CA VAL A 44 11.20 29.91 5.59
C VAL A 44 11.15 29.82 7.11
N ILE A 45 12.03 30.59 7.77
CA ILE A 45 12.18 30.61 9.23
C ILE A 45 11.82 32.00 9.75
N SER A 46 11.09 32.07 10.87
CA SER A 46 10.77 33.35 11.51
C SER A 46 11.98 33.92 12.27
N GLY A 47 12.40 35.11 11.93
CA GLY A 47 13.51 35.79 12.63
C GLY A 47 13.19 36.21 14.07
N SER A 48 11.91 36.29 14.44
CA SER A 48 11.51 36.55 15.83
C SER A 48 11.49 35.29 16.70
N ASP A 49 11.27 34.10 16.08
CA ASP A 49 11.01 32.85 16.80
C ASP A 49 12.17 31.85 16.67
N GLY A 50 13.09 32.07 15.73
CA GLY A 50 14.23 31.19 15.47
C GLY A 50 13.84 29.80 14.91
N VAL A 51 14.66 28.80 15.20
CA VAL A 51 14.46 27.41 14.74
C VAL A 51 13.51 26.67 15.64
N GLN A 52 12.27 26.52 15.21
CA GLN A 52 11.24 25.79 15.94
C GLN A 52 11.33 24.27 15.74
N SER A 53 10.58 23.49 16.55
CA SER A 53 10.50 22.03 16.46
C SER A 53 10.07 21.58 15.06
N HIS A 54 9.05 22.19 14.48
CA HIS A 54 8.59 21.86 13.14
C HIS A 54 9.62 22.15 12.05
N THR A 55 10.43 23.20 12.21
CA THR A 55 11.57 23.50 11.33
C THR A 55 12.57 22.34 11.30
N ARG A 56 12.86 21.74 12.46
CA ARG A 56 13.75 20.56 12.55
C ARG A 56 13.14 19.32 11.85
N THR A 57 11.83 19.10 12.00
CA THR A 57 11.12 18.02 11.29
C THR A 57 11.24 18.21 9.77
N LEU A 58 10.96 19.41 9.27
CA LEU A 58 11.10 19.74 7.86
C LEU A 58 12.55 19.56 7.38
N TRP A 59 13.53 20.00 8.17
CA TRP A 59 14.94 19.84 7.87
C TRP A 59 15.35 18.36 7.72
N ASN A 60 14.88 17.50 8.63
CA ASN A 60 15.15 16.07 8.60
C ASN A 60 14.48 15.40 7.38
N LEU A 61 13.25 15.79 7.03
CA LEU A 61 12.59 15.31 5.82
C LEU A 61 13.32 15.75 4.55
N LEU A 62 13.73 17.03 4.45
CA LEU A 62 14.54 17.53 3.34
C LEU A 62 15.88 16.80 3.23
N LYS A 63 16.47 16.41 4.37
CA LYS A 63 17.70 15.60 4.43
C LYS A 63 17.43 14.17 3.95
N ARG A 64 16.34 13.55 4.37
CA ARG A 64 15.93 12.19 3.97
C ARG A 64 15.71 12.07 2.46
N TYR A 65 15.11 13.10 1.85
CA TYR A 65 14.88 13.14 0.40
C TYR A 65 16.04 13.75 -0.39
N GLU A 66 17.16 14.06 0.27
CA GLU A 66 18.38 14.63 -0.34
C GLU A 66 18.12 15.93 -1.12
N ILE A 67 17.13 16.74 -0.69
CA ILE A 67 16.74 17.98 -1.37
C ILE A 67 17.71 19.12 -0.97
N PRO A 68 18.35 19.79 -1.94
CA PRO A 68 19.12 21.01 -1.68
C PRO A 68 18.21 22.12 -1.10
N VAL A 69 18.72 22.89 -0.13
CA VAL A 69 17.89 23.84 0.62
C VAL A 69 18.48 25.24 0.59
N PHE A 70 17.61 26.21 0.31
CA PHE A 70 17.84 27.62 0.55
C PHE A 70 17.05 28.06 1.79
N LEU A 71 17.63 28.88 2.63
CA LEU A 71 17.02 29.38 3.85
C LEU A 71 16.62 30.85 3.67
N PHE A 72 15.35 31.17 3.96
CA PHE A 72 14.88 32.54 4.00
C PHE A 72 14.41 32.89 5.40
N ILE A 73 15.17 33.74 6.09
CA ILE A 73 14.87 34.18 7.45
C ILE A 73 13.98 35.42 7.34
N ASN A 74 12.70 35.21 7.58
CA ASN A 74 11.63 36.18 7.42
C ASN A 74 11.38 36.99 8.69
N LYS A 75 10.63 38.08 8.60
CA LYS A 75 10.26 38.98 9.71
C LYS A 75 11.45 39.68 10.37
N MET A 76 12.50 39.99 9.59
CA MET A 76 13.66 40.70 10.09
C MET A 76 13.37 42.15 10.46
N ASP A 77 12.18 42.66 10.17
CA ASP A 77 11.68 43.97 10.58
C ASP A 77 11.16 44.00 12.02
N MET A 78 11.12 42.89 12.73
CA MET A 78 10.75 42.81 14.13
C MET A 78 11.89 43.18 15.06
N GLU A 79 11.60 43.89 16.17
CA GLU A 79 12.60 44.41 17.10
C GLU A 79 13.54 43.36 17.75
N LYS A 80 13.10 42.10 17.77
CA LYS A 80 13.85 40.99 18.38
C LYS A 80 14.78 40.24 17.41
N ALA A 81 14.76 40.57 16.13
CA ALA A 81 15.53 39.83 15.12
C ALA A 81 17.02 40.31 15.10
N ASP A 82 17.90 39.46 15.61
CA ASP A 82 19.36 39.68 15.51
C ASP A 82 19.96 38.71 14.50
N ARG A 83 20.46 39.25 13.40
CA ARG A 83 20.98 38.49 12.27
C ARG A 83 22.18 37.57 12.64
N LYS A 84 23.11 38.06 13.49
CA LYS A 84 24.29 37.27 13.89
C LYS A 84 23.91 36.14 14.83
N ALA A 85 23.03 36.42 15.80
CA ALA A 85 22.56 35.42 16.73
C ALA A 85 21.77 34.31 15.99
N LEU A 86 20.89 34.70 15.05
CA LEU A 86 20.13 33.76 14.24
C LEU A 86 21.02 32.89 13.34
N LEU A 87 22.05 33.46 12.70
CA LEU A 87 22.97 32.64 11.91
C LEU A 87 23.73 31.63 12.77
N GLY A 88 24.19 32.03 13.96
CA GLY A 88 24.80 31.08 14.91
C GLY A 88 23.84 29.98 15.38
N GLU A 89 22.60 30.31 15.61
CA GLU A 89 21.56 29.34 15.93
C GLU A 89 21.32 28.34 14.78
N LEU A 90 21.19 28.83 13.53
CA LEU A 90 21.07 28.00 12.34
C LEU A 90 22.26 27.05 12.19
N GLN A 91 23.47 27.54 12.37
CA GLN A 91 24.70 26.72 12.32
C GLN A 91 24.71 25.63 13.40
N SER A 92 24.34 25.99 14.62
CA SER A 92 24.33 25.03 15.74
C SER A 92 23.28 23.93 15.60
N ILE A 93 22.12 24.21 14.97
CA ILE A 93 20.96 23.30 14.92
C ILE A 93 20.85 22.57 13.59
N LEU A 94 21.05 23.29 12.47
CA LEU A 94 20.86 22.73 11.13
C LEU A 94 22.19 22.28 10.51
N GLY A 95 23.32 22.85 10.97
CA GLY A 95 24.67 22.46 10.58
C GLY A 95 25.55 23.64 10.14
N ASP A 96 26.86 23.47 10.29
CA ASP A 96 27.88 24.49 10.01
C ASP A 96 27.88 25.03 8.58
N GLY A 97 27.25 24.28 7.63
CA GLY A 97 27.09 24.68 6.25
C GLY A 97 26.09 25.84 6.00
N CYS A 98 25.43 26.37 7.04
CA CYS A 98 24.57 27.57 6.91
C CYS A 98 25.43 28.82 6.75
N VAL A 99 25.42 29.46 5.56
CA VAL A 99 26.22 30.62 5.21
C VAL A 99 25.35 31.76 4.71
N SER A 100 25.63 33.00 5.14
CA SER A 100 24.89 34.20 4.69
C SER A 100 25.32 34.60 3.27
N PHE A 101 24.34 34.68 2.35
CA PHE A 101 24.55 35.00 0.93
C PHE A 101 24.09 36.41 0.55
N ASP A 102 23.55 37.18 1.46
CA ASP A 102 23.05 38.55 1.25
C ASP A 102 24.03 39.63 1.71
N GLY A 103 25.29 39.26 2.12
CA GLY A 103 26.37 40.12 2.46
C GLY A 103 27.32 40.43 1.31
N GLU A 104 28.40 41.17 1.63
CA GLU A 104 29.54 41.35 0.72
C GLU A 104 30.27 40.00 0.56
N ARG A 105 30.78 39.73 -0.66
CA ARG A 105 31.57 38.54 -0.96
C ARG A 105 33.04 38.81 -0.62
N ASP A 106 33.30 38.93 0.67
CA ASP A 106 34.66 39.15 1.23
C ASP A 106 35.40 37.81 1.45
N GLU A 107 36.63 37.90 1.93
CA GLU A 107 37.47 36.74 2.23
C GLU A 107 36.80 35.81 3.25
N ALA A 108 36.12 36.36 4.27
CA ALA A 108 35.42 35.58 5.29
C ALA A 108 34.22 34.77 4.71
N PHE A 109 33.54 35.32 3.69
CA PHE A 109 32.50 34.60 2.96
C PHE A 109 33.08 33.36 2.25
N TYR A 110 34.19 33.54 1.49
CA TYR A 110 34.80 32.41 0.79
C TYR A 110 35.45 31.39 1.73
N GLU A 111 36.05 31.84 2.85
CA GLU A 111 36.56 30.97 3.91
C GLU A 111 35.42 30.07 4.45
N SER A 112 34.23 30.64 4.72
CA SER A 112 33.08 29.89 5.18
C SER A 112 32.59 28.83 4.15
N LEU A 113 32.69 29.12 2.85
CA LEU A 113 32.38 28.17 1.79
C LEU A 113 33.43 27.08 1.64
N ALA A 114 34.69 27.43 1.83
CA ALA A 114 35.85 26.52 1.73
C ALA A 114 35.76 25.37 2.76
N THR A 115 35.14 25.61 3.91
CA THR A 115 34.90 24.55 4.92
C THR A 115 33.94 23.45 4.47
N GLY A 116 33.20 23.68 3.39
CA GLY A 116 32.17 22.72 2.89
C GLY A 116 32.73 21.44 2.24
N SER A 117 33.94 21.51 1.64
CA SER A 117 34.61 20.34 1.05
C SER A 117 36.08 20.55 0.84
N GLU A 118 36.86 19.45 0.73
CA GLU A 118 38.29 19.49 0.43
C GLU A 118 38.58 20.22 -0.91
N GLU A 119 37.78 19.97 -1.93
CA GLU A 119 37.90 20.61 -3.25
C GLU A 119 37.71 22.13 -3.18
N ALA A 120 36.69 22.59 -2.43
CA ALA A 120 36.46 24.02 -2.23
C ALA A 120 37.58 24.68 -1.41
N LEU A 121 38.16 23.94 -0.45
CA LEU A 121 39.31 24.42 0.33
C LEU A 121 40.57 24.57 -0.52
N GLU A 122 40.87 23.58 -1.37
CA GLU A 122 41.98 23.64 -2.31
C GLU A 122 41.83 24.84 -3.28
N GLU A 123 40.60 24.98 -3.87
CA GLU A 123 40.31 26.10 -4.77
C GLU A 123 40.50 27.46 -4.07
N PHE A 124 40.05 27.62 -2.83
CA PHE A 124 40.21 28.84 -2.04
C PHE A 124 41.67 29.11 -1.70
N LEU A 125 42.43 28.09 -1.31
CA LEU A 125 43.86 28.26 -0.97
C LEU A 125 44.70 28.66 -2.20
N ASP A 126 44.33 28.17 -3.39
CA ASP A 126 45.04 28.46 -4.63
C ASP A 126 44.68 29.83 -5.23
N THR A 127 43.40 30.24 -5.14
CA THR A 127 42.86 31.38 -5.88
C THR A 127 42.39 32.54 -4.99
N GLY A 128 42.14 32.29 -3.70
CA GLY A 128 41.55 33.24 -2.75
C GLY A 128 40.04 33.40 -2.87
N PHE A 129 39.36 32.59 -3.73
CA PHE A 129 37.91 32.57 -3.88
C PHE A 129 37.43 31.18 -4.26
N VAL A 130 36.11 30.91 -4.09
CA VAL A 130 35.44 29.68 -4.52
C VAL A 130 34.56 30.02 -5.73
N GLY A 131 34.73 29.31 -6.83
CA GLY A 131 34.01 29.53 -8.08
C GLY A 131 32.52 29.22 -7.99
N GLU A 132 31.71 29.87 -8.85
CA GLU A 132 30.26 29.70 -8.87
C GLU A 132 29.83 28.27 -9.11
N ASP A 133 30.52 27.52 -9.98
CA ASP A 133 30.18 26.11 -10.26
C ASP A 133 30.45 25.21 -9.05
N THR A 134 31.51 25.48 -8.31
CA THR A 134 31.82 24.80 -7.04
C THR A 134 30.77 25.12 -6.00
N ILE A 135 30.34 26.37 -5.85
CA ILE A 135 29.25 26.78 -4.95
C ILE A 135 27.94 26.03 -5.31
N CYS A 136 27.59 25.96 -6.60
CA CYS A 136 26.43 25.25 -7.05
C CYS A 136 26.49 23.76 -6.69
N ARG A 137 27.65 23.11 -6.82
CA ARG A 137 27.86 21.71 -6.41
C ARG A 137 27.74 21.52 -4.91
N LEU A 138 28.30 22.40 -4.11
CA LEU A 138 28.19 22.37 -2.65
C LEU A 138 26.72 22.46 -2.20
N ILE A 139 25.95 23.34 -2.82
CA ILE A 139 24.51 23.48 -2.55
C ILE A 139 23.76 22.21 -2.99
N LYS A 140 24.00 21.72 -4.22
CA LYS A 140 23.38 20.50 -4.76
C LYS A 140 23.64 19.29 -3.86
N ASN A 141 24.85 19.18 -3.32
CA ASN A 141 25.25 18.07 -2.45
C ASN A 141 24.90 18.28 -0.96
N ARG A 142 24.13 19.34 -0.63
CA ARG A 142 23.74 19.67 0.74
C ARG A 142 24.91 19.89 1.70
N GLN A 143 26.00 20.42 1.22
CA GLN A 143 27.17 20.78 2.02
C GLN A 143 27.12 22.25 2.47
N ILE A 144 26.54 23.12 1.64
CA ILE A 144 26.29 24.52 1.94
C ILE A 144 24.80 24.84 1.79
N PHE A 145 24.27 25.68 2.68
CA PHE A 145 22.89 26.13 2.74
C PHE A 145 22.84 27.65 2.70
N PRO A 146 22.51 28.27 1.55
CA PRO A 146 22.44 29.73 1.44
C PRO A 146 21.37 30.33 2.34
N CYS A 147 21.77 31.25 3.22
CA CYS A 147 20.88 31.97 4.13
C CYS A 147 20.68 33.41 3.63
N TYR A 148 19.43 33.81 3.52
CA TYR A 148 19.00 35.17 3.17
C TYR A 148 18.09 35.72 4.25
N PHE A 149 18.23 37.01 4.55
CA PHE A 149 17.48 37.66 5.61
C PHE A 149 16.60 38.77 5.03
N GLY A 150 15.33 38.83 5.44
CA GLY A 150 14.43 39.81 4.88
C GLY A 150 13.08 39.90 5.59
N SER A 151 12.18 40.66 5.02
CA SER A 151 10.77 40.76 5.43
C SER A 151 9.88 40.59 4.21
N ALA A 152 9.21 39.48 4.11
CA ALA A 152 8.29 39.16 3.01
C ALA A 152 7.11 40.15 2.99
N LEU A 153 6.67 40.63 4.16
CA LEU A 153 5.58 41.61 4.25
C LEU A 153 5.98 42.96 3.63
N LYS A 154 7.24 43.36 3.82
CA LYS A 154 7.79 44.64 3.27
C LYS A 154 8.46 44.42 1.93
N VAL A 155 8.53 43.19 1.44
CA VAL A 155 9.27 42.81 0.21
C VAL A 155 10.78 43.13 0.31
N GLU A 156 11.34 43.27 1.52
CA GLU A 156 12.77 43.53 1.73
C GLU A 156 13.54 42.21 1.66
N GLY A 157 14.66 42.16 0.92
CA GLY A 157 15.52 41.01 0.76
C GLY A 157 14.99 39.92 -0.19
N VAL A 158 13.74 40.01 -0.65
CA VAL A 158 13.11 39.02 -1.53
C VAL A 158 13.75 39.01 -2.91
N ASP A 159 14.06 40.20 -3.48
CA ASP A 159 14.72 40.31 -4.79
C ASP A 159 16.15 39.74 -4.74
N THR A 160 16.88 40.00 -3.66
CA THR A 160 18.24 39.48 -3.44
C THR A 160 18.19 37.93 -3.34
N PHE A 161 17.22 37.41 -2.60
CA PHE A 161 17.00 35.97 -2.50
C PHE A 161 16.68 35.34 -3.87
N LEU A 162 15.76 35.91 -4.64
CA LEU A 162 15.40 35.37 -5.96
C LEU A 162 16.55 35.42 -6.95
N GLN A 163 17.34 36.51 -6.95
CA GLN A 163 18.56 36.62 -7.78
C GLN A 163 19.60 35.55 -7.41
N GLY A 164 19.83 35.34 -6.11
CA GLY A 164 20.74 34.31 -5.64
C GLY A 164 20.24 32.92 -5.93
N PHE A 165 18.96 32.68 -5.76
CA PHE A 165 18.32 31.41 -6.13
C PHE A 165 18.51 31.11 -7.63
N LEU A 166 18.20 32.02 -8.51
CA LEU A 166 18.35 31.87 -9.97
C LEU A 166 19.83 31.67 -10.40
N LEU A 167 20.78 32.25 -9.65
CA LEU A 167 22.21 32.11 -9.92
C LEU A 167 22.73 30.71 -9.54
N TYR A 168 22.34 30.21 -8.36
CA TYR A 168 22.94 29.01 -7.76
C TYR A 168 22.09 27.73 -7.89
N ALA A 169 20.80 27.85 -8.15
CA ALA A 169 19.95 26.68 -8.40
C ALA A 169 20.12 26.25 -9.86
N LYS A 170 20.82 25.14 -10.06
CA LYS A 170 20.99 24.54 -11.39
C LYS A 170 19.89 23.50 -11.65
N GLU A 171 19.51 23.33 -12.90
CA GLU A 171 18.59 22.27 -13.29
C GLU A 171 19.17 20.89 -12.95
N PRO A 172 18.36 19.97 -12.43
CA PRO A 172 18.80 18.60 -12.22
C PRO A 172 19.04 17.88 -13.55
N ASP A 173 19.91 16.87 -13.52
CA ASP A 173 20.15 16.00 -14.67
C ASP A 173 18.85 15.25 -15.02
N ARG A 174 18.47 15.27 -16.30
CA ARG A 174 17.21 14.73 -16.80
C ARG A 174 17.45 13.48 -17.63
N ARG A 175 16.60 12.47 -17.46
CA ARG A 175 16.62 11.25 -18.27
C ARG A 175 16.06 11.53 -19.66
N GLU A 176 16.52 10.78 -20.69
CA GLU A 176 15.99 10.89 -22.05
C GLU A 176 14.64 10.20 -22.19
N GLU A 177 14.42 9.08 -21.47
CA GLU A 177 13.16 8.34 -21.47
C GLU A 177 12.10 9.02 -20.61
N PHE A 178 10.83 8.87 -21.02
CA PHE A 178 9.71 9.39 -20.27
C PHE A 178 9.69 8.81 -18.86
N SER A 179 9.62 9.69 -17.89
CA SER A 179 9.43 9.33 -16.49
C SER A 179 8.71 10.46 -15.74
N ALA A 180 7.86 10.10 -14.79
CA ALA A 180 7.17 11.08 -13.96
C ALA A 180 6.87 10.52 -12.57
N LYS A 181 6.76 11.43 -11.58
CA LYS A 181 6.35 11.18 -10.21
C LYS A 181 4.97 11.76 -9.97
N ILE A 182 4.00 10.92 -9.60
CA ILE A 182 2.65 11.34 -9.26
C ILE A 182 2.59 11.62 -7.75
N PHE A 183 2.41 12.88 -7.36
CA PHE A 183 2.48 13.25 -5.94
C PHE A 183 1.15 13.66 -5.33
N LYS A 184 0.14 13.94 -6.17
CA LYS A 184 -1.17 14.39 -5.69
C LYS A 184 -2.29 13.97 -6.63
N ILE A 185 -3.40 13.56 -6.03
CA ILE A 185 -4.68 13.40 -6.72
C ILE A 185 -5.61 14.50 -6.18
N ALA A 186 -6.40 15.11 -7.05
CA ALA A 186 -7.40 16.09 -6.67
C ALA A 186 -8.60 16.03 -7.61
N ARG A 187 -9.65 16.78 -7.30
CA ARG A 187 -10.81 16.93 -8.18
C ARG A 187 -11.05 18.40 -8.49
N ASP A 188 -11.40 18.69 -9.75
CA ASP A 188 -11.77 20.06 -10.15
C ASP A 188 -13.19 20.41 -9.66
N LYS A 189 -13.61 21.69 -9.86
CA LYS A 189 -14.94 22.18 -9.46
C LYS A 189 -16.09 21.41 -10.12
N ALA A 190 -15.84 20.68 -11.21
CA ALA A 190 -16.82 19.84 -11.91
C ALA A 190 -16.78 18.38 -11.44
N GLY A 191 -15.92 18.03 -10.47
CA GLY A 191 -15.74 16.67 -9.96
C GLY A 191 -14.81 15.79 -10.78
N ASN A 192 -14.18 16.32 -11.84
CA ASN A 192 -13.25 15.54 -12.64
C ASN A 192 -11.96 15.27 -11.88
N ARG A 193 -11.47 14.05 -11.96
CA ARG A 193 -10.22 13.60 -11.35
C ARG A 193 -9.03 14.24 -12.04
N LEU A 194 -8.12 14.79 -11.26
CA LEU A 194 -6.87 15.41 -11.68
C LEU A 194 -5.70 14.65 -11.04
N THR A 195 -4.78 14.19 -11.86
CA THR A 195 -3.54 13.52 -11.42
C THR A 195 -2.40 14.51 -11.56
N TYR A 196 -1.87 15.01 -10.44
CA TYR A 196 -0.72 15.92 -10.45
C TYR A 196 0.58 15.13 -10.47
N GLY A 197 1.40 15.41 -11.45
CA GLY A 197 2.71 14.78 -11.59
C GLY A 197 3.78 15.76 -12.04
N LYS A 198 5.02 15.45 -11.64
CA LYS A 198 6.22 16.11 -12.15
C LYS A 198 6.87 15.22 -13.19
N ILE A 199 7.15 15.76 -14.37
CA ILE A 199 7.95 15.08 -15.39
C ILE A 199 9.42 15.10 -14.97
N THR A 200 10.02 13.93 -14.79
CA THR A 200 11.42 13.76 -14.38
C THR A 200 12.34 13.44 -15.56
N GLY A 201 11.79 12.94 -16.66
CA GLY A 201 12.53 12.65 -17.89
C GLY A 201 11.63 12.61 -19.12
N GLY A 202 12.22 12.70 -20.31
CA GLY A 202 11.51 12.69 -21.58
C GLY A 202 10.44 13.76 -21.72
N SER A 203 9.38 13.51 -22.45
CA SER A 203 8.21 14.39 -22.55
C SER A 203 6.93 13.57 -22.66
N LEU A 204 5.78 14.19 -22.34
CA LEU A 204 4.46 13.57 -22.42
C LEU A 204 3.52 14.45 -23.22
N LYS A 205 2.90 13.90 -24.26
CA LYS A 205 1.95 14.61 -25.10
C LYS A 205 0.50 14.24 -24.77
N VAL A 206 -0.40 15.15 -25.11
CA VAL A 206 -1.84 14.86 -25.08
C VAL A 206 -2.12 13.68 -26.02
N LYS A 207 -2.87 12.69 -25.53
CA LYS A 207 -3.20 11.39 -26.15
C LYS A 207 -2.11 10.31 -26.05
N ASP A 208 -0.96 10.60 -25.47
CA ASP A 208 0.02 9.55 -25.17
C ASP A 208 -0.53 8.58 -24.12
N MET A 209 0.03 7.37 -24.13
CA MET A 209 -0.28 6.34 -23.14
C MET A 209 0.74 6.40 -22.00
N VAL A 210 0.24 6.44 -20.78
CA VAL A 210 1.04 6.31 -19.56
C VAL A 210 0.86 4.89 -19.04
N TYR A 211 1.96 4.17 -18.88
CA TYR A 211 1.97 2.81 -18.38
C TYR A 211 2.28 2.81 -16.89
N HIS A 212 1.40 2.19 -16.12
CA HIS A 212 1.56 2.01 -14.68
C HIS A 212 2.43 0.78 -14.39
N PRO A 213 3.18 0.72 -13.29
CA PRO A 213 4.04 -0.43 -12.96
C PRO A 213 3.30 -1.77 -12.88
N PHE A 214 2.00 -1.74 -12.57
CA PHE A 214 1.17 -2.93 -12.33
C PHE A 214 -0.17 -2.89 -13.08
N GLY A 215 -0.31 -2.08 -14.13
CA GLY A 215 -1.59 -1.88 -14.78
C GLY A 215 -1.50 -1.65 -16.28
N GLU A 216 -2.66 -1.56 -16.90
CA GLU A 216 -2.79 -1.20 -18.31
C GLU A 216 -2.36 0.26 -18.54
N GLY A 217 -1.95 0.55 -19.78
CA GLY A 217 -1.67 1.92 -20.19
C GLY A 217 -2.94 2.77 -20.22
N GLU A 218 -2.90 3.93 -19.61
CA GLU A 218 -3.99 4.90 -19.61
C GLU A 218 -3.67 6.10 -20.50
N LYS A 219 -4.69 6.64 -21.15
CA LYS A 219 -4.53 7.72 -22.09
C LYS A 219 -4.68 9.09 -21.43
N VAL A 220 -3.70 9.97 -21.65
CA VAL A 220 -3.79 11.37 -21.23
C VAL A 220 -4.76 12.12 -22.14
N ASN A 221 -5.83 12.65 -21.56
CA ASN A 221 -6.84 13.40 -22.30
C ASN A 221 -6.47 14.89 -22.42
N GLN A 222 -5.95 15.47 -21.33
CA GLN A 222 -5.57 16.88 -21.28
C GLN A 222 -4.43 17.07 -20.28
N ILE A 223 -3.53 18.01 -20.59
CA ILE A 223 -2.45 18.47 -19.71
C ILE A 223 -2.78 19.89 -19.28
N ARG A 224 -2.81 20.14 -17.96
CA ARG A 224 -3.10 21.44 -17.37
C ARG A 224 -1.92 21.89 -16.51
N ILE A 225 -1.51 23.13 -16.68
CA ILE A 225 -0.49 23.80 -15.88
C ILE A 225 -1.21 24.82 -15.00
N TYR A 226 -1.23 24.56 -13.68
CA TYR A 226 -1.93 25.42 -12.75
C TYR A 226 -1.02 26.55 -12.25
N SER A 227 -1.62 27.74 -12.06
CA SER A 227 -1.02 28.84 -11.30
C SER A 227 -2.13 29.45 -10.42
N GLY A 228 -2.12 29.10 -9.16
CA GLY A 228 -3.24 29.36 -8.24
C GLY A 228 -4.47 28.55 -8.61
N GLU A 229 -5.62 29.23 -8.79
CA GLU A 229 -6.89 28.60 -9.22
C GLU A 229 -7.04 28.50 -10.73
N ASN A 230 -6.24 29.22 -11.49
CA ASN A 230 -6.30 29.24 -12.94
C ASN A 230 -5.34 28.20 -13.54
N PHE A 231 -5.66 27.72 -14.71
CA PHE A 231 -4.77 26.81 -15.46
C PHE A 231 -4.69 27.18 -16.92
N GLU A 232 -3.55 26.86 -17.52
CA GLU A 232 -3.34 26.87 -18.97
C GLU A 232 -3.29 25.42 -19.46
N THR A 233 -3.81 25.17 -20.66
CA THR A 233 -3.68 23.84 -21.29
C THR A 233 -2.41 23.80 -22.13
N ALA A 234 -1.67 22.68 -22.01
CA ALA A 234 -0.49 22.41 -22.82
C ALA A 234 -0.73 21.18 -23.71
N GLU A 235 -0.11 21.16 -24.88
CA GLU A 235 -0.12 20.00 -25.77
C GLU A 235 0.96 18.98 -25.36
N GLU A 236 2.02 19.46 -24.72
CA GLU A 236 3.17 18.67 -24.30
C GLU A 236 3.67 19.14 -22.93
N ALA A 237 3.97 18.21 -22.05
CA ALA A 237 4.65 18.43 -20.77
C ALA A 237 6.13 18.07 -20.92
N LEU A 238 7.02 19.03 -20.59
CA LEU A 238 8.47 18.89 -20.70
C LEU A 238 9.08 18.48 -19.34
N PRO A 239 10.30 17.92 -19.32
CA PRO A 239 10.99 17.56 -18.09
C PRO A 239 11.16 18.77 -17.15
N GLY A 240 10.88 18.57 -15.85
CA GLY A 240 10.86 19.60 -14.82
C GLY A 240 9.51 20.27 -14.60
N MET A 241 8.57 20.15 -15.55
CA MET A 241 7.23 20.71 -15.39
C MET A 241 6.39 19.92 -14.39
N VAL A 242 5.61 20.64 -13.60
CA VAL A 242 4.56 20.10 -12.73
C VAL A 242 3.22 20.35 -13.42
N CYS A 243 2.53 19.28 -13.75
CA CYS A 243 1.28 19.31 -14.51
C CYS A 243 0.17 18.51 -13.83
N ALA A 244 -1.07 18.85 -14.13
CA ALA A 244 -2.22 18.03 -13.80
C ALA A 244 -2.74 17.35 -15.09
N PHE A 245 -2.88 16.03 -15.02
CA PHE A 245 -3.34 15.19 -16.12
C PHE A 245 -4.78 14.78 -15.89
N THR A 246 -5.58 14.75 -16.97
CA THR A 246 -6.91 14.14 -16.99
C THR A 246 -6.89 12.87 -17.82
N GLY A 247 -7.71 11.88 -17.44
CA GLY A 247 -7.81 10.61 -18.16
C GLY A 247 -7.16 9.43 -17.44
N LEU A 248 -6.27 9.69 -16.48
CA LEU A 248 -5.63 8.67 -15.64
C LEU A 248 -6.58 8.33 -14.48
N LYS A 249 -7.12 7.11 -14.44
CA LYS A 249 -8.09 6.66 -13.42
C LYS A 249 -7.44 5.82 -12.33
N ASN A 250 -6.43 5.04 -12.69
CA ASN A 250 -5.79 4.07 -11.80
C ASN A 250 -4.52 4.61 -11.13
N SER A 251 -4.05 5.80 -11.51
CA SER A 251 -2.91 6.45 -10.88
C SER A 251 -3.17 6.77 -9.40
N PHE A 252 -2.15 6.73 -8.56
CA PHE A 252 -2.26 7.08 -7.15
C PHE A 252 -1.13 8.02 -6.71
N ALA A 253 -1.33 8.74 -5.61
CA ALA A 253 -0.32 9.63 -5.06
C ALA A 253 0.84 8.81 -4.44
N GLY A 254 2.07 9.08 -4.88
CA GLY A 254 3.26 8.29 -4.52
C GLY A 254 3.73 7.32 -5.61
N GLU A 255 3.00 7.24 -6.72
CA GLU A 255 3.35 6.39 -7.85
C GLU A 255 4.45 6.98 -8.72
N CYS A 256 5.34 6.11 -9.22
CA CYS A 256 6.28 6.39 -10.30
C CYS A 256 5.78 5.79 -11.61
N VAL A 257 5.84 6.52 -12.69
CA VAL A 257 5.47 6.04 -14.02
C VAL A 257 6.61 6.22 -15.02
N GLY A 258 6.68 5.34 -16.02
CA GLY A 258 7.78 5.30 -16.97
C GLY A 258 9.08 4.77 -16.37
N GLY A 259 10.22 5.35 -16.69
CA GLY A 259 11.56 4.91 -16.24
C GLY A 259 11.95 5.32 -14.82
N GLU A 260 11.03 5.75 -13.97
CA GLU A 260 11.32 6.15 -12.59
C GLU A 260 11.23 4.96 -11.62
N ASP A 261 12.33 4.67 -10.91
CA ASP A 261 12.44 3.47 -10.06
C ASP A 261 12.26 3.73 -8.56
N LYS A 262 12.35 4.99 -8.11
CA LYS A 262 12.28 5.34 -6.70
C LYS A 262 10.83 5.54 -6.25
N ALA A 263 10.22 4.50 -5.69
CA ALA A 263 8.92 4.59 -5.06
C ALA A 263 8.93 5.56 -3.86
N TYR A 264 7.81 6.23 -3.64
CA TYR A 264 7.58 7.02 -2.45
C TYR A 264 7.38 6.10 -1.23
N LEU A 265 8.14 6.36 -0.16
CA LEU A 265 8.01 5.70 1.13
C LEU A 265 7.71 6.76 2.18
N PRO A 266 6.48 6.81 2.73
CA PRO A 266 6.14 7.79 3.76
C PRO A 266 7.01 7.63 4.99
N ALA A 267 7.41 8.76 5.59
CA ALA A 267 8.12 8.81 6.86
C ALA A 267 7.14 8.95 8.03
N SER A 268 5.96 9.51 7.75
CA SER A 268 4.94 9.81 8.74
C SER A 268 3.77 8.84 8.58
N GLU A 269 3.28 8.30 9.70
CA GLU A 269 2.11 7.42 9.74
C GLU A 269 0.99 8.06 10.57
N PRO A 270 -0.29 7.83 10.21
CA PRO A 270 -1.40 8.27 11.02
C PRO A 270 -1.44 7.52 12.37
N VAL A 271 -1.69 8.26 13.43
CA VAL A 271 -1.61 7.76 14.82
C VAL A 271 -2.97 7.65 15.51
N LEU A 272 -4.01 8.25 14.94
CA LEU A 272 -5.36 8.27 15.48
C LEU A 272 -6.34 7.62 14.50
N SER A 273 -7.26 6.85 15.03
CA SER A 273 -8.37 6.24 14.29
C SER A 273 -9.69 6.77 14.82
N TYR A 274 -10.56 7.17 13.92
CA TYR A 274 -11.90 7.67 14.23
C TYR A 274 -12.97 6.88 13.48
N ARG A 275 -14.10 6.66 14.15
CA ARG A 275 -15.31 6.16 13.49
C ARG A 275 -16.09 7.35 12.92
N ILE A 276 -16.46 7.27 11.64
CA ILE A 276 -17.32 8.25 10.98
C ILE A 276 -18.77 7.90 11.30
N MET A 277 -19.46 8.80 12.01
CA MET A 277 -20.88 8.69 12.34
C MET A 277 -21.69 9.47 11.31
N LEU A 278 -22.51 8.76 10.56
CA LEU A 278 -23.37 9.34 9.53
C LEU A 278 -24.80 9.53 10.09
N PRO A 279 -25.55 10.54 9.60
CA PRO A 279 -26.98 10.68 9.92
C PRO A 279 -27.75 9.41 9.54
N GLU A 280 -28.82 9.08 10.28
CA GLU A 280 -29.65 7.87 10.08
C GLU A 280 -30.20 7.71 8.64
N GLU A 281 -30.41 8.83 7.95
CA GLU A 281 -30.92 8.88 6.59
C GLU A 281 -29.87 8.49 5.53
N VAL A 282 -28.60 8.45 5.90
CA VAL A 282 -27.47 8.19 4.99
C VAL A 282 -26.96 6.76 5.16
N SER A 283 -27.10 5.96 4.13
CA SER A 283 -26.57 4.59 4.14
C SER A 283 -25.04 4.59 4.11
N PRO A 284 -24.35 3.94 5.08
CA PRO A 284 -22.88 3.84 5.09
C PRO A 284 -22.31 3.24 3.82
N LEU A 285 -22.93 2.19 3.29
CA LEU A 285 -22.50 1.53 2.04
C LEU A 285 -22.59 2.43 0.81
N LYS A 286 -23.53 3.40 0.78
CA LYS A 286 -23.60 4.38 -0.32
C LYS A 286 -22.60 5.52 -0.13
N MET A 287 -22.22 5.79 1.11
CA MET A 287 -21.24 6.83 1.43
C MET A 287 -19.81 6.33 1.26
N LEU A 288 -19.54 5.05 1.50
CA LEU A 288 -18.20 4.46 1.42
C LEU A 288 -17.46 4.75 0.09
N PRO A 289 -18.04 4.59 -1.10
CA PRO A 289 -17.37 4.95 -2.35
C PRO A 289 -16.97 6.42 -2.43
N LYS A 290 -17.80 7.32 -1.88
CA LYS A 290 -17.53 8.77 -1.85
C LYS A 290 -16.41 9.11 -0.88
N LEU A 291 -16.34 8.43 0.26
CA LEU A 291 -15.24 8.57 1.20
C LEU A 291 -13.93 8.01 0.62
N LYS A 292 -14.00 6.91 -0.14
CA LYS A 292 -12.85 6.39 -0.88
C LYS A 292 -12.29 7.39 -1.91
N GLU A 293 -13.10 8.30 -2.44
CA GLU A 293 -12.59 9.41 -3.26
C GLU A 293 -11.69 10.37 -2.46
N LEU A 294 -11.96 10.57 -1.16
CA LEU A 294 -11.09 11.36 -0.28
C LEU A 294 -9.79 10.62 0.03
N GLU A 295 -9.84 9.30 0.17
CA GLU A 295 -8.66 8.45 0.33
C GLU A 295 -7.76 8.45 -0.92
N GLU A 296 -8.32 8.52 -2.13
CA GLU A 296 -7.52 8.73 -3.35
C GLU A 296 -6.70 10.03 -3.28
N GLU A 297 -7.25 11.10 -2.68
CA GLU A 297 -6.57 12.37 -2.52
C GLU A 297 -5.56 12.35 -1.38
N ASP A 298 -5.87 11.67 -0.28
CA ASP A 298 -4.99 11.46 0.86
C ASP A 298 -4.95 9.98 1.27
N PRO A 299 -4.01 9.19 0.73
CA PRO A 299 -3.90 7.74 0.99
C PRO A 299 -3.70 7.38 2.46
N LEU A 300 -3.19 8.31 3.29
CA LEU A 300 -2.99 8.08 4.72
C LEU A 300 -4.30 8.00 5.53
N LEU A 301 -5.44 8.35 4.94
CA LEU A 301 -6.74 8.24 5.60
C LEU A 301 -7.16 6.80 5.87
N HIS A 302 -6.61 5.81 5.17
CA HIS A 302 -6.88 4.38 5.35
C HIS A 302 -8.33 4.08 5.73
N ILE A 303 -9.27 4.45 4.84
CA ILE A 303 -10.71 4.31 5.11
C ILE A 303 -11.09 2.84 5.05
N GLN A 304 -11.51 2.28 6.18
CA GLN A 304 -11.86 0.86 6.32
C GLN A 304 -13.34 0.69 6.64
N TRP A 305 -13.95 -0.32 6.02
CA TRP A 305 -15.30 -0.78 6.34
C TRP A 305 -15.24 -1.99 7.26
N LYS A 306 -15.82 -1.88 8.47
CA LYS A 306 -15.97 -2.99 9.41
C LYS A 306 -17.37 -3.59 9.25
N GLU A 307 -17.46 -4.74 8.58
CA GLU A 307 -18.77 -5.41 8.31
C GLU A 307 -19.48 -5.82 9.59
N GLU A 308 -18.74 -6.29 10.59
CA GLU A 308 -19.28 -6.76 11.85
C GLU A 308 -20.09 -5.69 12.60
N HIS A 309 -19.65 -4.45 12.56
CA HIS A 309 -20.26 -3.32 13.26
C HIS A 309 -20.99 -2.36 12.32
N GLN A 310 -20.88 -2.56 10.99
CA GLN A 310 -21.37 -1.64 9.96
C GLN A 310 -20.82 -0.21 10.13
N GLU A 311 -19.56 -0.09 10.45
CA GLU A 311 -18.86 1.15 10.77
C GLU A 311 -17.79 1.48 9.74
N ILE A 312 -17.61 2.78 9.50
CA ILE A 312 -16.52 3.30 8.67
C ILE A 312 -15.46 3.90 9.61
N LEU A 313 -14.25 3.36 9.54
CA LEU A 313 -13.08 3.88 10.24
C LEU A 313 -12.24 4.71 9.30
N VAL A 314 -11.63 5.78 9.83
CA VAL A 314 -10.66 6.62 9.13
C VAL A 314 -9.47 6.88 10.03
N TRP A 315 -8.27 6.85 9.47
CA TRP A 315 -7.05 7.17 10.18
C TRP A 315 -6.62 8.61 9.90
N VAL A 316 -6.08 9.30 10.89
CA VAL A 316 -5.67 10.71 10.79
C VAL A 316 -4.40 10.97 11.59
N MET A 317 -3.68 12.02 11.19
CA MET A 317 -2.47 12.48 11.87
C MET A 317 -2.77 13.27 13.14
N GLY A 318 -3.92 13.98 13.18
CA GLY A 318 -4.29 14.82 14.31
C GLY A 318 -5.72 15.34 14.24
N GLU A 319 -6.14 16.05 15.32
CA GLU A 319 -7.53 16.55 15.48
C GLU A 319 -7.93 17.59 14.42
N VAL A 320 -6.99 18.42 13.96
CA VAL A 320 -7.29 19.44 12.94
C VAL A 320 -7.66 18.80 11.60
N GLN A 321 -7.06 17.66 11.25
CA GLN A 321 -7.42 16.90 10.05
C GLN A 321 -8.87 16.41 10.12
N VAL A 322 -9.37 16.02 11.32
CA VAL A 322 -10.78 15.61 11.52
C VAL A 322 -11.74 16.76 11.20
N GLU A 323 -11.44 17.98 11.69
CA GLU A 323 -12.27 19.14 11.40
C GLU A 323 -12.28 19.49 9.90
N VAL A 324 -11.15 19.34 9.24
CA VAL A 324 -11.04 19.52 7.78
C VAL A 324 -11.84 18.45 7.03
N LEU A 325 -11.78 17.19 7.47
CA LEU A 325 -12.56 16.10 6.87
C LEU A 325 -14.06 16.31 7.03
N LYS A 326 -14.55 16.75 8.21
CA LYS A 326 -15.96 17.12 8.41
C LYS A 326 -16.42 18.13 7.37
N ARG A 327 -15.64 19.19 7.20
CA ARG A 327 -15.94 20.23 6.24
C ARG A 327 -15.91 19.75 4.80
N LEU A 328 -14.92 18.93 4.42
CA LEU A 328 -14.82 18.36 3.07
C LEU A 328 -16.01 17.45 2.75
N ILE A 329 -16.44 16.62 3.72
CA ILE A 329 -17.60 15.74 3.57
C ILE A 329 -18.86 16.57 3.35
N TYR A 330 -19.03 17.65 4.15
CA TYR A 330 -20.16 18.54 4.00
C TYR A 330 -20.15 19.30 2.67
N ASP A 331 -19.02 19.92 2.32
CA ASP A 331 -18.91 20.76 1.11
C ASP A 331 -19.11 19.95 -0.18
N ARG A 332 -18.66 18.69 -0.20
CA ARG A 332 -18.72 17.83 -1.41
C ARG A 332 -19.98 16.97 -1.50
N PHE A 333 -20.41 16.42 -0.38
CA PHE A 333 -21.45 15.40 -0.36
C PHE A 333 -22.73 15.86 0.33
N HIS A 334 -22.73 17.05 0.93
CA HIS A 334 -23.84 17.64 1.69
C HIS A 334 -24.33 16.71 2.81
N VAL A 335 -23.41 16.05 3.49
CA VAL A 335 -23.66 15.16 4.62
C VAL A 335 -22.97 15.73 5.86
N GLU A 336 -23.74 15.92 6.94
CA GLU A 336 -23.19 16.27 8.24
C GLU A 336 -22.67 15.03 8.94
N ALA A 337 -21.38 14.75 8.80
CA ALA A 337 -20.71 13.64 9.45
C ALA A 337 -20.15 14.08 10.80
N GLU A 338 -20.30 13.23 11.81
CA GLU A 338 -19.62 13.37 13.08
C GLU A 338 -18.56 12.29 13.25
N PHE A 339 -17.64 12.50 14.19
CA PHE A 339 -16.56 11.56 14.47
C PHE A 339 -16.62 11.17 15.94
N SER A 340 -16.39 9.87 16.21
CA SER A 340 -16.28 9.34 17.59
C SER A 340 -15.12 9.98 18.35
N GLN A 341 -14.92 9.59 19.59
CA GLN A 341 -13.63 9.80 20.25
C GLN A 341 -12.54 9.04 19.49
N GLY A 342 -11.38 9.67 19.28
CA GLY A 342 -10.24 9.07 18.62
C GLY A 342 -9.70 7.88 19.43
N SER A 343 -9.37 6.82 18.74
CA SER A 343 -8.66 5.66 19.27
C SER A 343 -7.22 5.69 18.78
N ILE A 344 -6.30 5.18 19.60
CA ILE A 344 -4.89 5.08 19.22
C ILE A 344 -4.71 3.94 18.21
N VAL A 345 -3.89 4.15 17.21
CA VAL A 345 -3.46 3.11 16.27
C VAL A 345 -2.24 2.41 16.87
N TYR A 346 -2.46 1.23 17.43
CA TYR A 346 -1.39 0.39 17.97
C TYR A 346 -0.70 -0.42 16.85
N ARG A 347 0.52 -0.88 17.13
CA ARG A 347 1.28 -1.83 16.32
C ARG A 347 1.76 -2.98 17.20
N GLU A 348 2.16 -4.08 16.59
CA GLU A 348 2.77 -5.20 17.32
C GLU A 348 4.12 -5.57 16.70
N THR A 349 5.03 -6.05 17.55
CA THR A 349 6.33 -6.63 17.18
C THR A 349 6.67 -7.79 18.10
N ILE A 350 7.84 -8.38 17.93
CA ILE A 350 8.36 -9.44 18.80
C ILE A 350 9.66 -9.01 19.47
N ALA A 351 9.98 -9.62 20.62
CA ALA A 351 11.21 -9.35 21.36
C ALA A 351 12.24 -10.47 21.22
N ASP A 352 11.84 -11.65 20.75
CA ASP A 352 12.68 -12.84 20.61
C ASP A 352 12.63 -13.39 19.17
N THR A 353 13.59 -14.24 18.83
CA THR A 353 13.63 -14.90 17.53
C THR A 353 12.96 -16.26 17.62
N VAL A 354 11.97 -16.49 16.79
CA VAL A 354 11.18 -17.72 16.77
C VAL A 354 11.08 -18.31 15.37
N GLU A 355 10.87 -19.62 15.30
CA GLU A 355 10.52 -20.32 14.06
C GLU A 355 9.00 -20.46 13.99
N GLY A 356 8.41 -20.00 12.90
CA GLY A 356 7.01 -20.22 12.58
C GLY A 356 6.86 -21.31 11.54
N VAL A 357 6.02 -22.31 11.83
CA VAL A 357 5.75 -23.44 10.94
C VAL A 357 4.30 -23.43 10.50
N GLY A 358 4.09 -23.42 9.20
CA GLY A 358 2.77 -23.54 8.60
C GLY A 358 2.69 -24.75 7.68
N HIS A 359 1.70 -25.58 7.90
CA HIS A 359 1.45 -26.75 7.09
C HIS A 359 0.03 -26.71 6.53
N PHE A 360 -0.11 -27.02 5.24
CA PHE A 360 -1.39 -27.08 4.56
C PHE A 360 -1.46 -28.32 3.69
N GLU A 361 -2.17 -29.34 4.15
CA GLU A 361 -2.30 -30.66 3.49
C GLU A 361 -3.75 -31.17 3.52
N PRO A 362 -4.72 -30.45 2.94
CA PRO A 362 -6.01 -31.06 2.65
C PRO A 362 -5.85 -32.13 1.56
N LEU A 363 -6.88 -32.94 1.32
CA LEU A 363 -6.80 -34.05 0.38
C LEU A 363 -6.27 -33.62 -1.01
N ARG A 364 -5.14 -34.20 -1.44
CA ARG A 364 -4.42 -33.93 -2.69
C ARG A 364 -3.69 -32.58 -2.76
N HIS A 365 -3.51 -31.88 -1.65
CA HIS A 365 -2.72 -30.65 -1.55
C HIS A 365 -1.59 -30.83 -0.57
N TYR A 366 -0.50 -30.11 -0.73
CA TYR A 366 0.63 -30.18 0.18
C TYR A 366 1.50 -28.93 0.10
N ALA A 367 1.65 -28.22 1.19
CA ALA A 367 2.69 -27.22 1.37
C ALA A 367 3.12 -27.15 2.82
N GLU A 368 4.42 -27.05 3.08
CA GLU A 368 5.00 -26.77 4.37
C GLU A 368 5.99 -25.63 4.26
N VAL A 369 5.87 -24.64 5.13
CA VAL A 369 6.69 -23.42 5.15
C VAL A 369 7.25 -23.21 6.54
N HIS A 370 8.54 -22.99 6.62
CA HIS A 370 9.24 -22.62 7.85
C HIS A 370 9.80 -21.21 7.69
N LEU A 371 9.42 -20.34 8.59
CA LEU A 371 9.81 -18.93 8.63
C LEU A 371 10.59 -18.65 9.91
N LEU A 372 11.69 -17.95 9.81
CA LEU A 372 12.37 -17.36 10.94
C LEU A 372 11.85 -15.93 11.13
N LEU A 373 11.24 -15.67 12.28
CA LEU A 373 10.74 -14.37 12.69
C LEU A 373 11.76 -13.76 13.65
N GLU A 374 12.30 -12.61 13.28
CA GLU A 374 13.34 -11.91 14.04
C GLU A 374 12.87 -10.48 14.38
N PRO A 375 13.14 -9.94 15.58
CA PRO A 375 12.89 -8.53 15.86
C PRO A 375 13.74 -7.65 14.96
N GLY A 376 13.16 -6.56 14.45
CA GLY A 376 13.84 -5.54 13.66
C GLY A 376 14.23 -4.32 14.51
N GLU A 377 15.01 -3.42 13.90
CA GLU A 377 15.30 -2.14 14.52
C GLU A 377 14.05 -1.25 14.55
N PRO A 378 13.85 -0.43 15.58
CA PRO A 378 12.72 0.50 15.63
C PRO A 378 12.62 1.38 14.38
N GLY A 379 11.45 1.38 13.75
CA GLY A 379 11.19 2.13 12.51
C GLY A 379 11.69 1.45 11.23
N SER A 380 12.17 0.20 11.30
CA SER A 380 12.58 -0.57 10.11
C SER A 380 11.41 -1.14 9.30
N GLY A 381 10.21 -1.15 9.88
CA GLY A 381 9.04 -1.77 9.27
C GLY A 381 9.17 -3.28 9.09
N MET A 382 8.50 -3.83 8.08
CA MET A 382 8.54 -5.26 7.76
C MET A 382 9.59 -5.56 6.69
N VAL A 383 10.52 -6.46 7.00
CA VAL A 383 11.57 -6.91 6.07
C VAL A 383 11.39 -8.38 5.75
N PHE A 384 11.38 -8.74 4.46
CA PHE A 384 11.19 -10.11 4.00
C PHE A 384 12.42 -10.59 3.23
N ALA A 385 12.94 -11.76 3.60
CA ALA A 385 14.11 -12.36 3.00
C ALA A 385 13.95 -13.88 2.82
N SER A 386 14.83 -14.50 2.05
CA SER A 386 14.94 -15.96 1.93
C SER A 386 16.39 -16.38 2.12
N ASP A 387 16.61 -17.35 2.99
CA ASP A 387 17.90 -18.04 3.24
C ASP A 387 17.75 -19.56 3.05
N CYS A 388 16.70 -19.98 2.33
CA CYS A 388 16.43 -21.37 2.04
C CYS A 388 17.28 -21.85 0.85
N SER A 389 17.94 -23.03 1.01
CA SER A 389 18.67 -23.65 -0.10
C SER A 389 17.73 -24.09 -1.22
N GLU A 390 18.16 -23.91 -2.48
CA GLU A 390 17.42 -24.41 -3.66
C GLU A 390 17.29 -25.93 -3.68
N ASP A 391 18.17 -26.65 -2.98
CA ASP A 391 18.11 -28.12 -2.82
C ASP A 391 16.95 -28.55 -1.90
N ILE A 392 16.49 -27.66 -1.01
CA ILE A 392 15.38 -27.90 -0.07
C ILE A 392 14.07 -27.48 -0.71
N LEU A 393 14.00 -26.26 -1.23
CA LEU A 393 12.82 -25.71 -1.87
C LEU A 393 13.21 -24.93 -3.12
N ASP A 394 12.59 -25.27 -4.25
CA ASP A 394 12.82 -24.57 -5.52
C ASP A 394 12.65 -23.06 -5.41
N LYS A 395 13.46 -22.31 -6.15
CA LYS A 395 13.51 -20.84 -6.10
C LYS A 395 12.18 -20.16 -6.45
N ASN A 396 11.39 -20.78 -7.31
CA ASN A 396 10.08 -20.23 -7.67
C ASN A 396 9.10 -20.29 -6.50
N TRP A 397 9.12 -21.39 -5.74
CA TRP A 397 8.33 -21.48 -4.51
C TRP A 397 8.79 -20.50 -3.45
N GLN A 398 10.10 -20.30 -3.29
CA GLN A 398 10.63 -19.29 -2.37
C GLN A 398 10.16 -17.88 -2.74
N ARG A 399 10.19 -17.52 -4.03
CA ARG A 399 9.69 -16.23 -4.54
C ARG A 399 8.19 -16.08 -4.31
N LEU A 400 7.43 -17.16 -4.50
CA LEU A 400 5.99 -17.16 -4.26
C LEU A 400 5.67 -16.92 -2.78
N ILE A 401 6.38 -17.59 -1.85
CA ILE A 401 6.25 -17.34 -0.42
C ILE A 401 6.54 -15.87 -0.09
N LEU A 402 7.64 -15.30 -0.63
CA LEU A 402 7.96 -13.88 -0.45
C LEU A 402 6.87 -12.94 -1.01
N THR A 403 6.23 -13.33 -2.11
CA THR A 403 5.10 -12.59 -2.67
C THR A 403 3.91 -12.64 -1.71
N HIS A 404 3.58 -13.80 -1.17
CA HIS A 404 2.50 -13.97 -0.20
C HIS A 404 2.74 -13.22 1.11
N LEU A 405 4.00 -13.12 1.56
CA LEU A 405 4.36 -12.31 2.72
C LEU A 405 4.15 -10.79 2.48
N ARG A 406 4.30 -10.33 1.23
CA ARG A 406 4.18 -8.90 0.87
C ARG A 406 2.77 -8.48 0.47
N GLU A 407 1.92 -9.40 0.03
CA GLU A 407 0.59 -9.09 -0.48
C GLU A 407 -0.43 -8.77 0.61
N LYS A 408 -0.13 -9.12 1.87
CA LYS A 408 -1.02 -8.95 3.01
C LYS A 408 -0.32 -8.18 4.14
N GLU A 409 -1.03 -7.25 4.75
CA GLU A 409 -0.65 -6.69 6.05
C GLU A 409 -0.93 -7.73 7.13
N HIS A 410 0.14 -8.20 7.78
CA HIS A 410 0.05 -9.20 8.84
C HIS A 410 -0.35 -8.56 10.16
N VAL A 411 -1.22 -9.24 10.90
CA VAL A 411 -1.71 -8.79 12.21
C VAL A 411 -1.08 -9.59 13.35
N GLY A 412 -0.89 -8.94 14.47
CA GLY A 412 -0.35 -9.55 15.68
C GLY A 412 -1.37 -10.38 16.47
N VAL A 413 -0.94 -11.03 17.53
CA VAL A 413 -1.76 -11.94 18.37
C VAL A 413 -2.27 -11.30 19.65
N LEU A 414 -1.79 -10.10 20.02
CA LEU A 414 -2.19 -9.43 21.27
C LEU A 414 -3.49 -8.65 21.08
N THR A 415 -3.57 -7.85 20.04
CA THR A 415 -4.69 -6.92 19.79
C THR A 415 -5.23 -6.99 18.37
N GLY A 416 -4.62 -7.81 17.49
CA GLY A 416 -4.91 -7.81 16.06
C GLY A 416 -4.42 -6.57 15.33
N SER A 417 -3.52 -5.80 15.95
CA SER A 417 -2.88 -4.64 15.33
C SER A 417 -1.84 -5.10 14.31
N PHE A 418 -1.56 -4.24 13.31
CA PHE A 418 -0.59 -4.58 12.28
C PHE A 418 0.82 -4.71 12.82
N LEU A 419 1.58 -5.67 12.27
CA LEU A 419 2.98 -5.89 12.61
C LEU A 419 3.88 -4.79 12.06
N THR A 420 4.95 -4.49 12.79
CA THR A 420 6.05 -3.62 12.36
C THR A 420 7.36 -4.04 13.00
N ASP A 421 8.47 -3.53 12.48
CA ASP A 421 9.81 -3.71 13.03
C ASP A 421 10.19 -5.18 13.22
N MET A 422 9.97 -5.97 12.16
CA MET A 422 10.27 -7.39 12.12
C MET A 422 10.93 -7.78 10.80
N LYS A 423 11.80 -8.78 10.87
CA LYS A 423 12.33 -9.47 9.71
C LYS A 423 11.79 -10.89 9.67
N ILE A 424 11.19 -11.25 8.53
CA ILE A 424 10.70 -12.62 8.28
C ILE A 424 11.53 -13.24 7.16
N THR A 425 12.22 -14.33 7.49
CA THR A 425 13.12 -15.03 6.57
C THR A 425 12.59 -16.43 6.28
N VAL A 426 12.43 -16.77 5.00
CA VAL A 426 12.12 -18.15 4.58
C VAL A 426 13.35 -18.99 4.80
N VAL A 427 13.29 -20.00 5.67
CA VAL A 427 14.45 -20.84 6.05
C VAL A 427 14.32 -22.27 5.54
N SER A 428 13.11 -22.79 5.44
CA SER A 428 12.84 -24.14 4.94
C SER A 428 11.43 -24.22 4.37
N GLY A 429 11.16 -25.28 3.61
CA GLY A 429 9.82 -25.56 3.11
C GLY A 429 9.83 -26.83 2.26
N LYS A 430 8.63 -27.34 2.01
CA LYS A 430 8.48 -28.56 1.25
C LYS A 430 7.28 -28.50 0.32
N ALA A 431 7.51 -28.87 -0.93
CA ALA A 431 6.50 -29.03 -1.96
C ALA A 431 6.38 -30.51 -2.33
N HIS A 432 5.23 -30.90 -2.83
CA HIS A 432 5.01 -32.24 -3.40
C HIS A 432 4.81 -32.11 -4.90
N GLN A 433 5.58 -32.85 -5.70
CA GLN A 433 5.63 -32.74 -7.18
C GLN A 433 4.27 -32.86 -7.91
N LYS A 434 3.27 -33.47 -7.28
CA LYS A 434 1.95 -33.72 -7.90
C LYS A 434 0.79 -33.07 -7.16
N HIS A 435 1.04 -32.53 -5.96
CA HIS A 435 -0.02 -32.10 -5.05
C HIS A 435 0.25 -30.71 -4.45
N THR A 436 1.22 -29.97 -4.95
CA THR A 436 1.47 -28.59 -4.49
C THR A 436 1.02 -27.60 -5.56
N GLU A 437 0.18 -26.69 -5.17
CA GLU A 437 -0.29 -25.56 -5.95
C GLU A 437 0.06 -24.22 -5.28
N GLY A 438 -0.02 -23.11 -6.02
CA GLY A 438 0.36 -21.80 -5.49
C GLY A 438 -0.46 -21.38 -4.27
N GLY A 439 -1.75 -21.67 -4.26
CA GLY A 439 -2.64 -21.39 -3.15
C GLY A 439 -2.29 -22.13 -1.85
N ASP A 440 -1.68 -23.31 -1.95
CA ASP A 440 -1.23 -24.08 -0.78
C ASP A 440 -0.11 -23.35 -0.02
N PHE A 441 0.84 -22.79 -0.76
CA PHE A 441 1.89 -21.98 -0.16
C PHE A 441 1.37 -20.70 0.46
N ARG A 442 0.34 -20.07 -0.10
CA ARG A 442 -0.33 -18.91 0.54
C ARG A 442 -0.87 -19.30 1.91
N GLN A 443 -1.62 -20.40 1.96
CA GLN A 443 -2.22 -20.89 3.19
C GLN A 443 -1.16 -21.31 4.23
N ALA A 444 -0.13 -22.02 3.80
CA ALA A 444 0.97 -22.42 4.68
C ALA A 444 1.77 -21.20 5.19
N THR A 445 2.03 -20.20 4.33
CA THR A 445 2.78 -18.99 4.70
C THR A 445 2.05 -18.18 5.77
N TYR A 446 0.75 -17.93 5.60
CA TYR A 446 -0.03 -17.15 6.59
C TYR A 446 -0.10 -17.88 7.94
N ARG A 447 -0.26 -19.21 7.92
CA ARG A 447 -0.24 -20.03 9.12
C ARG A 447 1.14 -20.04 9.79
N ALA A 448 2.21 -20.06 9.01
CA ALA A 448 3.57 -20.01 9.55
C ALA A 448 3.84 -18.69 10.29
N VAL A 449 3.44 -17.56 9.73
CA VAL A 449 3.54 -16.26 10.41
C VAL A 449 2.75 -16.29 11.73
N ARG A 450 1.50 -16.72 11.67
CA ARG A 450 0.59 -16.70 12.81
C ARG A 450 1.02 -17.67 13.92
N GLN A 451 1.45 -18.87 13.53
CA GLN A 451 1.96 -19.88 14.45
C GLN A 451 3.25 -19.39 15.12
N GLY A 452 4.17 -18.76 14.40
CA GLY A 452 5.38 -18.18 14.98
C GLY A 452 5.05 -17.08 15.99
N LEU A 453 4.14 -16.17 15.66
CA LEU A 453 3.69 -15.12 16.57
C LEU A 453 3.06 -15.65 17.85
N SER A 454 2.29 -16.76 17.77
CA SER A 454 1.67 -17.37 18.95
C SER A 454 2.67 -17.92 19.95
N GLN A 455 3.91 -18.15 19.55
CA GLN A 455 4.99 -18.64 20.41
C GLN A 455 5.98 -17.54 20.81
N ALA A 456 6.02 -16.44 20.07
CA ALA A 456 6.92 -15.33 20.32
C ALA A 456 6.51 -14.51 21.55
N GLN A 457 7.50 -13.87 22.15
CA GLN A 457 7.26 -12.81 23.11
C GLN A 457 6.81 -11.55 22.36
N CYS A 458 5.51 -11.45 22.09
CA CYS A 458 4.93 -10.31 21.40
C CYS A 458 4.96 -9.05 22.26
N VAL A 459 5.17 -7.91 21.65
CA VAL A 459 5.26 -6.58 22.27
C VAL A 459 4.28 -5.66 21.60
N LEU A 460 3.40 -5.04 22.39
CA LEU A 460 2.49 -4.00 21.92
C LEU A 460 3.26 -2.67 21.82
N LEU A 461 3.11 -2.00 20.70
CA LEU A 461 3.70 -0.70 20.42
C LEU A 461 2.61 0.36 20.32
N GLU A 462 2.89 1.53 20.89
CA GLU A 462 2.06 2.72 20.77
C GLU A 462 2.83 3.86 20.08
N PRO A 463 2.15 4.79 19.39
CA PRO A 463 2.81 5.95 18.80
C PRO A 463 3.22 6.96 19.87
N PHE A 464 4.33 7.63 19.64
CA PHE A 464 4.87 8.68 20.49
C PHE A 464 4.93 10.02 19.75
N TYR A 465 4.74 11.11 20.48
CA TYR A 465 5.12 12.43 20.06
C TYR A 465 6.53 12.77 20.58
N GLU A 466 7.33 13.40 19.74
CA GLU A 466 8.42 14.26 20.20
C GLU A 466 7.82 15.61 20.56
N TYR A 467 7.99 16.03 21.80
CA TYR A 467 7.41 17.27 22.29
C TYR A 467 8.50 18.30 22.59
N ARG A 468 8.17 19.57 22.36
CA ARG A 468 8.90 20.74 22.84
C ARG A 468 7.89 21.64 23.58
N LEU A 469 8.10 21.76 24.87
CA LEU A 469 7.23 22.49 25.80
C LEU A 469 7.99 23.70 26.35
N GLU A 470 7.51 24.86 26.01
CA GLU A 470 8.06 26.13 26.50
C GLU A 470 7.12 26.68 27.58
N VAL A 471 7.67 26.89 28.78
CA VAL A 471 6.89 27.38 29.93
C VAL A 471 7.70 28.40 30.71
N PRO A 472 7.03 29.40 31.37
CA PRO A 472 7.71 30.27 32.33
C PRO A 472 8.39 29.49 33.45
N GLU A 473 9.54 29.95 33.93
CA GLU A 473 10.31 29.26 34.99
C GLU A 473 9.46 28.84 36.21
N TYR A 474 8.49 29.66 36.60
CA TYR A 474 7.61 29.33 37.74
C TYR A 474 6.74 28.09 37.49
N ALA A 475 6.52 27.73 36.24
CA ALA A 475 5.67 26.61 35.83
C ALA A 475 6.47 25.34 35.53
N LEU A 476 7.81 25.41 35.49
CA LEU A 476 8.70 24.30 35.10
C LEU A 476 8.47 23.03 35.92
N GLY A 477 8.38 23.14 37.26
CA GLY A 477 8.20 21.98 38.15
C GLY A 477 6.87 21.26 37.92
N ARG A 478 5.80 22.04 37.61
CA ARG A 478 4.51 21.45 37.23
C ARG A 478 4.60 20.75 35.89
N ALA A 479 5.18 21.39 34.88
CA ALA A 479 5.34 20.83 33.55
C ALA A 479 6.12 19.51 33.57
N MET A 480 7.22 19.43 34.33
CA MET A 480 7.98 18.20 34.52
C MET A 480 7.14 17.08 35.15
N THR A 481 6.41 17.39 36.23
CA THR A 481 5.54 16.42 36.92
C THR A 481 4.41 15.94 36.04
N ASP A 482 3.83 16.82 35.22
CA ASP A 482 2.74 16.46 34.30
C ASP A 482 3.27 15.54 33.19
N VAL A 483 4.43 15.82 32.60
CA VAL A 483 5.08 14.96 31.60
C VAL A 483 5.45 13.58 32.18
N GLU A 484 5.96 13.51 33.41
CA GLU A 484 6.24 12.24 34.09
C GLU A 484 4.97 11.41 34.29
N LYS A 485 3.87 12.03 34.71
CA LYS A 485 2.56 11.38 34.84
C LYS A 485 2.00 10.90 33.51
N MET A 486 2.37 11.54 32.40
CA MET A 486 2.03 11.13 31.05
C MET A 486 3.00 10.11 30.46
N TYR A 487 3.83 9.48 31.29
CA TYR A 487 4.85 8.51 30.89
C TYR A 487 5.85 9.05 29.86
N GLY A 488 6.04 10.35 29.80
CA GLY A 488 6.98 11.01 28.93
C GLY A 488 8.41 10.96 29.46
N THR A 489 9.38 10.95 28.54
CA THR A 489 10.80 11.16 28.85
C THR A 489 11.10 12.65 28.83
N ILE A 490 12.01 13.12 29.68
CA ILE A 490 12.40 14.53 29.77
C ILE A 490 13.89 14.62 29.54
N ASN A 491 14.30 15.37 28.52
CA ASN A 491 15.68 15.78 28.34
C ASN A 491 16.04 16.90 29.34
N PRO A 492 17.32 17.14 29.62
CA PRO A 492 17.73 18.24 30.50
C PRO A 492 17.07 19.56 30.05
N PRO A 493 16.43 20.30 30.98
CA PRO A 493 15.77 21.55 30.63
C PRO A 493 16.76 22.59 30.12
N GLU A 494 16.41 23.24 29.02
CA GLU A 494 17.15 24.37 28.48
C GLU A 494 16.54 25.68 28.97
N LYS A 495 17.35 26.67 29.21
CA LYS A 495 16.86 28.00 29.63
C LYS A 495 17.00 29.00 28.50
N ASP A 496 15.89 29.59 28.11
CA ASP A 496 15.83 30.68 27.13
C ASP A 496 15.21 31.92 27.78
N LYS A 497 16.08 32.83 28.25
CA LYS A 497 15.72 34.08 28.98
C LYS A 497 14.90 33.76 30.25
N ASP A 498 13.58 34.13 30.26
CA ASP A 498 12.65 33.89 31.37
C ASP A 498 11.77 32.64 31.15
N MET A 499 12.02 31.90 30.05
CA MET A 499 11.30 30.68 29.70
C MET A 499 12.20 29.45 29.89
N ALA A 500 11.61 28.37 30.36
CA ALA A 500 12.24 27.06 30.39
C ALA A 500 11.69 26.21 29.25
N VAL A 501 12.57 25.51 28.56
CA VAL A 501 12.25 24.62 27.45
C VAL A 501 12.47 23.19 27.87
N LEU A 502 11.40 22.41 27.87
CA LEU A 502 11.42 20.96 28.06
C LEU A 502 11.25 20.26 26.73
N SER A 503 12.04 19.25 26.47
CA SER A 503 11.92 18.39 25.30
C SER A 503 12.00 16.91 25.70
N GLY A 504 11.43 16.05 24.87
CA GLY A 504 11.44 14.62 25.10
C GLY A 504 10.43 13.89 24.23
N ARG A 505 10.09 12.68 24.62
CA ARG A 505 9.08 11.84 23.95
C ARG A 505 7.97 11.46 24.93
N ALA A 506 6.73 11.44 24.48
CA ALA A 506 5.60 11.00 25.29
C ALA A 506 4.54 10.28 24.44
N PRO A 507 3.78 9.33 25.02
CA PRO A 507 2.71 8.64 24.33
C PRO A 507 1.65 9.60 23.76
N VAL A 508 1.21 9.34 22.55
CA VAL A 508 0.14 10.10 21.89
C VAL A 508 -1.14 10.05 22.72
N SER A 509 -1.44 8.90 23.30
CA SER A 509 -2.62 8.67 24.16
C SER A 509 -2.73 9.62 25.34
N CYS A 510 -1.59 10.06 25.89
CA CYS A 510 -1.55 10.90 27.10
C CYS A 510 -1.39 12.40 26.77
N MET A 511 -0.74 12.75 25.66
CA MET A 511 -0.30 14.12 25.39
C MET A 511 -1.22 14.92 24.44
N GLY A 512 -2.17 14.28 23.74
CA GLY A 512 -3.00 14.91 22.71
C GLY A 512 -3.76 16.17 23.18
N SER A 513 -4.29 16.18 24.39
CA SER A 513 -5.06 17.30 24.96
C SER A 513 -4.23 18.29 25.79
N TYR A 514 -2.97 17.97 26.09
CA TYR A 514 -2.16 18.72 27.06
C TYR A 514 -1.85 20.17 26.66
N ALA A 515 -1.87 20.49 25.38
CA ALA A 515 -1.70 21.86 24.88
C ALA A 515 -2.74 22.85 25.46
N LYS A 516 -3.96 22.40 25.73
CA LYS A 516 -5.02 23.22 26.36
C LYS A 516 -4.71 23.48 27.84
N GLU A 517 -4.20 22.49 28.55
CA GLU A 517 -3.80 22.59 29.95
C GLU A 517 -2.60 23.52 30.12
N VAL A 518 -1.58 23.39 29.24
CA VAL A 518 -0.39 24.26 29.21
C VAL A 518 -0.82 25.71 29.12
N LYS A 519 -1.66 26.08 28.15
CA LYS A 519 -2.17 27.43 27.98
C LYS A 519 -2.95 27.92 29.21
N SER A 520 -3.68 27.02 29.87
CA SER A 520 -4.45 27.36 31.05
C SER A 520 -3.59 27.75 32.25
N TYR A 521 -2.63 26.91 32.66
CA TYR A 521 -1.81 27.15 33.86
C TYR A 521 -0.68 28.16 33.65
N THR A 522 -0.27 28.38 32.40
CA THR A 522 0.73 29.41 32.03
C THR A 522 0.08 30.74 31.67
N LYS A 523 -1.24 30.88 31.80
CA LYS A 523 -2.01 32.09 31.41
C LYS A 523 -1.81 32.51 29.96
N GLY A 524 -1.53 31.53 29.08
CA GLY A 524 -1.33 31.75 27.66
C GLY A 524 0.12 31.99 27.23
N GLU A 525 1.06 32.09 28.20
CA GLU A 525 2.50 32.30 27.89
C GLU A 525 3.22 31.03 27.42
N GLY A 526 2.73 29.84 27.86
CA GLY A 526 3.31 28.57 27.48
C GLY A 526 2.88 28.10 26.10
N SER A 527 3.77 27.40 25.43
CA SER A 527 3.54 26.74 24.13
C SER A 527 3.96 25.28 24.18
N LEU A 528 3.18 24.42 23.49
CA LEU A 528 3.50 23.02 23.28
C LEU A 528 3.53 22.75 21.79
N SER A 529 4.65 22.27 21.31
CA SER A 529 4.84 21.81 19.95
C SER A 529 4.99 20.29 19.97
N LEU A 530 4.24 19.59 19.12
CA LEU A 530 4.24 18.14 18.98
C LEU A 530 4.66 17.76 17.56
N SER A 531 5.48 16.72 17.43
CA SER A 531 5.79 16.10 16.15
C SER A 531 5.78 14.59 16.30
N TYR A 532 5.47 13.86 15.23
CA TYR A 532 5.47 12.40 15.28
C TYR A 532 6.86 11.86 15.57
N GLY A 533 6.97 11.04 16.61
CA GLY A 533 8.22 10.49 17.14
C GLY A 533 8.41 8.98 16.90
N GLY A 534 7.56 8.38 16.05
CA GLY A 534 7.59 6.94 15.78
C GLY A 534 6.87 6.11 16.85
N TYR A 535 6.99 4.80 16.73
CA TYR A 535 6.42 3.85 17.68
C TYR A 535 7.42 3.50 18.80
N GLY A 536 6.90 3.13 19.96
CA GLY A 536 7.65 2.64 21.11
C GLY A 536 6.83 1.65 21.92
N LYS A 537 7.42 1.01 22.92
CA LYS A 537 6.70 0.07 23.77
C LYS A 537 5.53 0.76 24.46
N CYS A 538 4.36 0.14 24.42
CA CYS A 538 3.17 0.63 25.09
C CYS A 538 3.41 0.71 26.61
N HIS A 539 2.99 1.81 27.23
CA HIS A 539 3.20 2.05 28.68
C HIS A 539 2.24 1.24 29.54
N ASN A 540 1.06 0.87 29.03
CA ASN A 540 0.01 0.12 29.74
C ASN A 540 -0.55 -1.05 28.88
N PRO A 541 0.28 -1.97 28.41
CA PRO A 541 -0.14 -2.97 27.42
C PRO A 541 -1.26 -3.89 27.94
N GLU A 542 -1.26 -4.24 29.23
CA GLU A 542 -2.26 -5.14 29.80
C GLU A 542 -3.67 -4.54 29.73
N GLU A 543 -3.84 -3.25 30.07
CA GLU A 543 -5.12 -2.56 29.98
C GLU A 543 -5.62 -2.45 28.53
N VAL A 544 -4.70 -2.19 27.60
CA VAL A 544 -5.06 -2.06 26.18
C VAL A 544 -5.48 -3.41 25.62
N ILE A 545 -4.76 -4.50 25.92
CA ILE A 545 -5.09 -5.85 25.46
C ILE A 545 -6.46 -6.29 26.02
N GLU A 546 -6.70 -6.04 27.31
CA GLU A 546 -7.98 -6.36 27.94
C GLU A 546 -9.14 -5.56 27.31
N HIS A 547 -8.92 -4.26 27.07
CA HIS A 547 -9.92 -3.39 26.47
C HIS A 547 -10.24 -3.79 25.01
N MET A 548 -9.22 -4.15 24.23
CA MET A 548 -9.39 -4.60 22.83
C MET A 548 -10.09 -5.96 22.76
N GLY A 549 -9.84 -6.86 23.74
CA GLY A 549 -10.51 -8.16 23.85
C GLY A 549 -10.33 -9.04 22.61
N TYR A 550 -9.20 -8.91 21.91
CA TYR A 550 -8.92 -9.68 20.70
C TYR A 550 -8.51 -11.10 21.06
N ASP A 551 -9.17 -12.07 20.47
CA ASP A 551 -8.86 -13.50 20.61
C ASP A 551 -8.34 -14.04 19.27
N PHE A 552 -7.03 -14.27 19.21
CA PHE A 552 -6.37 -14.72 17.98
C PHE A 552 -6.71 -16.17 17.57
N GLU A 553 -7.15 -17.00 18.51
CA GLU A 553 -7.57 -18.39 18.22
C GLU A 553 -8.94 -18.42 17.54
N SER A 554 -9.79 -17.45 17.83
CA SER A 554 -11.11 -17.27 17.22
C SER A 554 -11.06 -16.50 15.89
N ASP A 555 -9.92 -15.96 15.50
CA ASP A 555 -9.76 -15.22 14.23
C ASP A 555 -9.65 -16.16 13.04
N MET A 556 -10.78 -16.32 12.34
CA MET A 556 -10.88 -17.21 11.17
C MET A 556 -10.19 -16.63 9.91
N GLU A 557 -9.98 -15.32 9.84
CA GLU A 557 -9.29 -14.69 8.72
C GLU A 557 -7.78 -14.89 8.80
N ASN A 558 -7.26 -15.12 10.02
CA ASN A 558 -5.83 -15.30 10.29
C ASN A 558 -5.58 -16.55 11.18
N PRO A 559 -5.88 -17.75 10.69
CA PRO A 559 -5.75 -18.98 11.50
C PRO A 559 -4.29 -19.28 11.84
N ALA A 560 -4.03 -19.61 13.10
CA ALA A 560 -2.72 -20.06 13.58
C ALA A 560 -2.54 -21.59 13.48
N SER A 561 -3.64 -22.35 13.43
CA SER A 561 -3.65 -23.80 13.29
C SER A 561 -3.26 -24.25 11.88
N SER A 562 -2.63 -25.42 11.75
CA SER A 562 -2.24 -26.03 10.48
C SER A 562 -3.13 -27.20 10.10
N VAL A 563 -3.16 -27.55 8.81
CA VAL A 563 -3.96 -28.67 8.28
C VAL A 563 -3.03 -29.76 7.82
N PHE A 564 -3.18 -30.96 8.41
CA PHE A 564 -2.42 -32.17 8.06
C PHE A 564 -3.36 -33.23 7.48
N CYS A 565 -2.79 -34.25 6.80
CA CYS A 565 -3.54 -35.34 6.23
C CYS A 565 -3.08 -36.67 6.81
N ALA A 566 -4.00 -37.49 7.30
CA ALA A 566 -3.75 -38.88 7.69
C ALA A 566 -4.81 -39.81 7.10
N HIS A 567 -4.39 -40.92 6.49
CA HIS A 567 -5.27 -41.91 5.88
C HIS A 567 -6.26 -41.34 4.84
N GLY A 568 -5.91 -40.25 4.17
CA GLY A 568 -6.75 -39.63 3.17
C GLY A 568 -7.82 -38.65 3.72
N ALA A 569 -7.75 -38.29 4.99
CA ALA A 569 -8.59 -37.26 5.61
C ALA A 569 -7.73 -36.13 6.18
N GLY A 570 -8.10 -34.89 5.89
CA GLY A 570 -7.48 -33.73 6.48
C GLY A 570 -7.94 -33.54 7.94
N PHE A 571 -7.04 -33.11 8.82
CA PHE A 571 -7.34 -32.74 10.19
C PHE A 571 -6.58 -31.51 10.63
N VAL A 572 -7.16 -30.74 11.53
CA VAL A 572 -6.57 -29.49 12.04
C VAL A 572 -5.68 -29.80 13.23
N VAL A 573 -4.50 -29.23 13.24
CA VAL A 573 -3.53 -29.29 14.36
C VAL A 573 -3.39 -27.89 14.91
N GLU A 574 -3.65 -27.73 16.20
CA GLU A 574 -3.53 -26.46 16.91
C GLU A 574 -2.08 -25.96 16.88
N HIS A 575 -1.93 -24.64 16.94
CA HIS A 575 -0.65 -23.96 16.79
C HIS A 575 0.46 -24.45 17.74
N ASP A 576 0.11 -24.88 18.96
CA ASP A 576 1.04 -25.40 19.99
C ASP A 576 1.57 -26.80 19.65
N LYS A 577 0.91 -27.56 18.79
CA LYS A 577 1.22 -28.95 18.45
C LYS A 577 1.86 -29.11 17.08
N VAL A 578 1.92 -28.05 16.25
CA VAL A 578 2.42 -28.13 14.86
C VAL A 578 3.80 -28.73 14.76
N PHE A 579 4.72 -28.40 15.67
CA PHE A 579 6.09 -28.95 15.71
C PHE A 579 6.15 -30.48 15.90
N SER A 580 5.10 -31.08 16.47
CA SER A 580 5.04 -32.52 16.65
C SER A 580 4.58 -33.25 15.39
N TYR A 581 4.00 -32.55 14.44
CA TYR A 581 3.43 -33.10 13.19
C TYR A 581 4.18 -32.67 11.93
N MET A 582 5.01 -31.60 11.99
CA MET A 582 5.74 -31.07 10.82
C MET A 582 6.62 -32.15 10.17
N HIS A 583 6.79 -32.08 8.87
CA HIS A 583 7.54 -33.04 8.09
C HIS A 583 9.01 -32.67 7.87
N MET A 584 9.36 -31.41 8.02
CA MET A 584 10.72 -30.91 7.96
C MET A 584 11.28 -30.68 9.36
N PRO A 585 12.60 -30.84 9.57
CA PRO A 585 13.22 -30.56 10.86
C PRO A 585 13.17 -29.05 11.18
N SER A 586 13.01 -28.74 12.47
CA SER A 586 13.12 -27.35 12.95
C SER A 586 14.55 -26.84 12.79
N VAL A 587 14.67 -25.55 12.45
CA VAL A 587 15.98 -24.87 12.31
C VAL A 587 16.71 -24.78 13.64
N PHE A 588 15.99 -24.78 14.77
CA PHE A 588 16.56 -24.75 16.13
C PHE A 588 16.87 -26.12 16.71
N GLN A 589 16.55 -27.23 16.04
CA GLN A 589 16.97 -28.56 16.49
C GLN A 589 18.36 -28.86 15.94
N GLU A 590 19.37 -28.88 16.83
CA GLU A 590 20.67 -29.43 16.53
C GLU A 590 20.52 -30.86 16.00
N GLU A 591 21.19 -31.17 14.88
CA GLU A 591 21.32 -32.53 14.33
C GLU A 591 21.87 -33.47 15.40
N LYS A 592 21.00 -34.18 16.10
CA LYS A 592 21.42 -35.41 16.80
C LYS A 592 21.71 -36.45 15.71
N PRO A 593 22.94 -36.99 15.65
CA PRO A 593 23.27 -37.99 14.66
C PRO A 593 22.29 -39.16 14.75
N LEU A 594 21.61 -39.48 13.69
CA LEU A 594 20.69 -40.59 13.53
C LEU A 594 21.45 -41.92 13.83
N LYS A 595 21.37 -42.40 15.09
CA LYS A 595 21.62 -43.80 15.37
C LYS A 595 20.40 -44.57 14.87
N ALA A 596 20.60 -45.34 13.82
CA ALA A 596 19.65 -46.32 13.34
C ALA A 596 19.27 -47.25 14.52
N GLN A 597 18.11 -47.04 15.10
CA GLN A 597 17.46 -47.94 16.03
C GLN A 597 16.08 -48.31 15.49
N GLY A 598 15.94 -49.62 15.27
CA GLY A 598 14.72 -50.25 14.78
C GLY A 598 13.53 -49.90 15.68
N TYR A 599 12.43 -49.68 15.01
CA TYR A 599 11.14 -49.40 15.62
C TYR A 599 10.64 -50.56 16.50
N PRO A 600 10.38 -50.41 17.81
CA PRO A 600 9.49 -51.29 18.51
C PRO A 600 8.07 -50.78 18.31
N LEU A 601 7.23 -51.55 17.65
CA LEU A 601 5.79 -51.40 17.64
C LEU A 601 5.26 -51.36 19.07
N ARG A 602 5.04 -50.18 19.64
CA ARG A 602 4.19 -50.01 20.82
C ARG A 602 2.77 -49.73 20.34
N ARG A 603 1.91 -50.73 20.64
CA ARG A 603 0.47 -50.52 20.64
C ARG A 603 0.13 -49.33 21.53
N ALA A 604 -0.29 -48.22 20.92
CA ALA A 604 -1.00 -47.15 21.65
C ALA A 604 -2.49 -47.52 21.67
N GLU A 605 -3.03 -47.40 22.87
CA GLU A 605 -4.47 -47.58 23.12
C GLU A 605 -5.28 -46.57 22.30
N LYS A 606 -6.33 -47.09 21.67
CA LYS A 606 -7.25 -46.34 20.82
C LYS A 606 -8.08 -45.42 21.67
N THR A 607 -7.99 -44.12 21.41
CA THR A 607 -9.11 -43.19 21.41
C THR A 607 -9.03 -42.39 20.09
N GLU A 608 -9.39 -43.07 19.01
CA GLU A 608 -9.62 -42.40 17.72
C GLU A 608 -11.11 -41.98 17.66
N GLU A 609 -11.40 -40.72 17.97
CA GLU A 609 -12.61 -40.12 17.47
C GLU A 609 -12.39 -39.76 16.00
N TRP A 610 -13.02 -40.50 15.14
CA TRP A 610 -13.03 -40.25 13.70
C TRP A 610 -13.91 -39.05 13.40
N ILE A 611 -13.30 -37.96 12.93
CA ILE A 611 -14.02 -36.86 12.36
C ILE A 611 -14.52 -37.28 10.99
N GLY A 612 -15.83 -37.32 10.83
CA GLY A 612 -16.48 -37.66 9.58
C GLY A 612 -16.26 -36.63 8.49
N THR A 613 -16.38 -37.01 7.21
CA THR A 613 -16.30 -36.08 6.07
C THR A 613 -17.19 -34.85 6.22
N GLU A 614 -18.30 -34.95 6.91
CA GLU A 614 -19.21 -33.82 7.22
C GLU A 614 -18.60 -32.82 8.23
N GLU A 615 -17.71 -33.26 9.09
CA GLU A 615 -17.01 -32.40 10.04
C GLU A 615 -15.79 -31.73 9.41
N VAL A 616 -15.13 -32.38 8.47
CA VAL A 616 -14.08 -31.78 7.64
C VAL A 616 -14.67 -30.72 6.69
N ASP A 617 -15.82 -31.01 6.11
CA ASP A 617 -16.57 -30.02 5.32
C ASP A 617 -17.08 -28.86 6.17
N ALA A 618 -17.49 -29.13 7.44
CA ALA A 618 -17.88 -28.08 8.38
C ALA A 618 -16.68 -27.22 8.86
N ILE A 619 -15.49 -27.79 8.95
CA ILE A 619 -14.25 -27.07 9.29
C ILE A 619 -13.78 -26.27 8.06
N LEU A 620 -13.87 -26.83 6.86
CA LEU A 620 -13.66 -26.13 5.60
C LEU A 620 -14.71 -25.02 5.39
N GLU A 621 -15.99 -25.28 5.69
CA GLU A 621 -17.01 -24.24 5.70
C GLU A 621 -16.81 -23.19 6.79
N ARG A 622 -16.26 -23.53 7.95
CA ARG A 622 -15.92 -22.59 9.01
C ARG A 622 -14.69 -21.73 8.65
N THR A 623 -13.70 -22.30 7.97
CA THR A 623 -12.55 -21.55 7.44
C THR A 623 -12.90 -20.72 6.20
N LEU A 624 -13.94 -21.08 5.47
CA LEU A 624 -14.34 -20.42 4.23
C LEU A 624 -15.63 -19.57 4.36
N SER A 625 -16.39 -19.68 5.47
CA SER A 625 -17.65 -18.96 5.66
C SER A 625 -17.66 -18.07 6.89
N ALA A 626 -16.77 -17.05 6.92
CA ALA A 626 -16.89 -15.94 7.86
C ALA A 626 -18.09 -15.00 7.57
N ASN A 627 -19.10 -15.44 6.80
CA ASN A 627 -20.24 -14.60 6.50
C ASN A 627 -21.53 -15.43 6.33
N LYS A 628 -22.13 -15.82 7.47
CA LYS A 628 -23.61 -15.91 7.63
C LYS A 628 -23.97 -16.12 9.09
N ARG A 629 -24.23 -15.02 9.79
CA ARG A 629 -25.06 -15.07 11.01
C ARG A 629 -26.51 -15.13 10.59
N ASP A 630 -27.18 -16.24 10.95
CA ASP A 630 -28.61 -16.22 11.21
C ASP A 630 -28.89 -16.89 12.55
N LYS A 631 -29.33 -16.04 13.48
CA LYS A 631 -29.83 -16.47 14.77
C LYS A 631 -31.24 -17.01 14.58
N SER A 632 -31.51 -18.29 14.77
CA SER A 632 -32.71 -18.75 15.46
C SER A 632 -32.71 -20.25 15.71
N ASN A 633 -32.73 -20.58 16.97
CA ASN A 633 -33.34 -21.71 17.69
C ASN A 633 -33.18 -23.15 17.16
N PRO A 634 -32.72 -24.08 18.05
CA PRO A 634 -32.65 -25.50 17.75
C PRO A 634 -33.99 -26.14 18.08
N GLN A 635 -34.55 -26.83 17.17
CA GLN A 635 -35.45 -27.98 17.23
C GLN A 635 -36.49 -27.97 16.11
N LYS A 636 -36.25 -28.78 15.07
CA LYS A 636 -37.28 -29.66 14.51
C LYS A 636 -36.69 -30.50 13.37
N LYS A 637 -36.81 -31.82 13.57
CA LYS A 637 -36.53 -32.86 12.58
C LYS A 637 -37.41 -32.69 11.37
N PHE A 638 -36.87 -32.69 10.16
CA PHE A 638 -37.63 -32.74 8.92
C PHE A 638 -37.54 -34.12 8.27
N LYS A 639 -38.70 -34.66 7.99
CA LYS A 639 -38.90 -35.80 7.09
C LYS A 639 -39.05 -35.30 5.64
N PRO A 640 -38.62 -36.06 4.63
CA PRO A 640 -38.73 -35.62 3.24
C PRO A 640 -40.19 -35.62 2.76
N LYS A 641 -40.64 -34.59 2.10
CA LYS A 641 -41.93 -34.49 1.42
C LYS A 641 -41.76 -34.37 -0.09
N ARG A 642 -42.59 -35.12 -0.76
CA ARG A 642 -42.79 -35.25 -2.21
C ARG A 642 -43.04 -33.91 -2.92
N VAL A 643 -42.51 -33.86 -4.13
CA VAL A 643 -42.78 -32.83 -5.16
C VAL A 643 -44.27 -32.72 -5.45
N VAL A 644 -44.80 -31.53 -5.42
CA VAL A 644 -46.09 -31.14 -6.01
C VAL A 644 -45.85 -29.89 -6.86
N GLU A 645 -46.14 -30.03 -8.15
CA GLU A 645 -46.20 -28.91 -9.08
C GLU A 645 -47.34 -27.95 -8.69
N SER A 646 -47.11 -26.68 -8.72
CA SER A 646 -48.13 -25.63 -8.71
C SER A 646 -47.71 -24.40 -9.51
N GLN A 647 -48.62 -23.94 -10.34
CA GLN A 647 -48.61 -22.90 -11.32
C GLN A 647 -48.34 -21.46 -10.74
N PRO A 648 -47.99 -20.48 -11.60
CA PRO A 648 -47.41 -19.22 -11.19
C PRO A 648 -48.46 -18.20 -10.74
N SER A 649 -48.21 -17.54 -9.60
CA SER A 649 -48.96 -16.35 -9.21
C SER A 649 -48.06 -15.11 -9.48
N SER A 650 -48.64 -14.13 -10.13
CA SER A 650 -48.10 -12.82 -10.46
C SER A 650 -47.70 -12.04 -9.21
N GLY A 651 -46.43 -11.79 -9.02
CA GLY A 651 -45.87 -10.88 -8.02
C GLY A 651 -44.81 -9.96 -8.65
N SER A 652 -44.96 -8.66 -8.46
CA SER A 652 -44.16 -7.63 -9.06
C SER A 652 -42.64 -7.82 -8.83
N TYR A 653 -41.90 -7.88 -9.93
CA TYR A 653 -40.45 -7.93 -9.92
C TYR A 653 -39.87 -6.56 -9.58
N LYS A 654 -39.12 -6.48 -8.48
CA LYS A 654 -38.13 -5.42 -8.28
C LYS A 654 -36.99 -5.64 -9.30
N VAL A 655 -36.68 -4.63 -10.09
CA VAL A 655 -35.57 -4.62 -11.04
C VAL A 655 -34.28 -4.89 -10.26
N ARG A 656 -33.65 -6.04 -10.47
CA ARG A 656 -32.32 -6.34 -10.01
C ARG A 656 -31.34 -5.48 -10.84
N GLU A 657 -30.52 -4.68 -10.19
CA GLU A 657 -29.38 -4.02 -10.83
C GLU A 657 -28.55 -5.08 -11.58
N GLN A 658 -28.33 -4.87 -12.87
CA GLN A 658 -27.46 -5.72 -13.67
C GLN A 658 -26.02 -5.44 -13.22
N ARG A 659 -25.45 -6.35 -12.43
CA ARG A 659 -24.00 -6.34 -12.16
C ARG A 659 -23.28 -6.80 -13.41
N GLU A 660 -22.14 -6.17 -13.71
CA GLU A 660 -21.26 -6.62 -14.78
C GLU A 660 -20.81 -8.06 -14.52
N LYS A 661 -20.78 -8.86 -15.61
CA LYS A 661 -20.42 -10.27 -15.55
C LYS A 661 -18.96 -10.44 -15.97
N TYR A 662 -18.21 -11.16 -15.16
CA TYR A 662 -16.85 -11.58 -15.45
C TYR A 662 -16.76 -13.10 -15.52
N LEU A 663 -16.06 -13.63 -16.52
CA LEU A 663 -15.71 -15.03 -16.64
C LEU A 663 -14.20 -15.15 -16.67
N LEU A 664 -13.60 -15.72 -15.62
CA LEU A 664 -12.20 -16.06 -15.57
C LEU A 664 -12.02 -17.51 -15.97
N VAL A 665 -11.01 -17.79 -16.78
CA VAL A 665 -10.74 -19.11 -17.31
C VAL A 665 -9.30 -19.47 -17.03
N ASP A 666 -9.04 -20.55 -16.29
CA ASP A 666 -7.72 -21.15 -16.20
C ASP A 666 -7.37 -21.83 -17.53
N GLY A 667 -6.50 -21.19 -18.28
CA GLY A 667 -6.21 -21.59 -19.66
C GLY A 667 -5.60 -22.98 -19.79
N TYR A 668 -4.63 -23.35 -18.93
CA TYR A 668 -4.01 -24.66 -19.00
C TYR A 668 -4.91 -25.77 -18.44
N ASN A 669 -5.68 -25.48 -17.40
CA ASN A 669 -6.63 -26.44 -16.85
C ASN A 669 -7.68 -26.82 -17.90
N ILE A 670 -8.19 -25.84 -18.66
CA ILE A 670 -9.13 -26.09 -19.75
C ILE A 670 -8.49 -26.81 -20.92
N ILE A 671 -7.26 -26.42 -21.36
CA ILE A 671 -6.53 -27.10 -22.46
C ILE A 671 -6.39 -28.59 -22.16
N PHE A 672 -5.96 -28.95 -20.94
CA PHE A 672 -5.74 -30.35 -20.58
C PHE A 672 -7.04 -31.11 -20.26
N ALA A 673 -8.14 -30.43 -19.97
CA ALA A 673 -9.43 -31.04 -19.72
C ALA A 673 -10.24 -31.32 -21.01
N TRP A 674 -10.04 -30.52 -22.07
CA TRP A 674 -10.76 -30.70 -23.33
C TRP A 674 -10.02 -31.64 -24.27
N PRO A 675 -10.61 -32.78 -24.75
CA PRO A 675 -9.91 -33.80 -25.54
C PRO A 675 -9.23 -33.24 -26.79
N GLU A 676 -9.93 -32.40 -27.58
CA GLU A 676 -9.36 -31.79 -28.80
C GLU A 676 -8.14 -30.89 -28.52
N LEU A 677 -8.19 -30.10 -27.46
CA LEU A 677 -7.11 -29.20 -27.10
C LEU A 677 -5.93 -29.96 -26.49
N LYS A 678 -6.22 -31.03 -25.75
CA LYS A 678 -5.19 -31.89 -25.17
C LYS A 678 -4.36 -32.59 -26.24
N GLU A 679 -5.01 -33.17 -27.27
CA GLU A 679 -4.31 -33.78 -28.39
C GLU A 679 -3.45 -32.75 -29.14
N LEU A 680 -3.93 -31.53 -29.30
CA LEU A 680 -3.19 -30.43 -29.92
C LEU A 680 -2.02 -29.96 -29.03
N ALA A 681 -2.18 -29.95 -27.70
CA ALA A 681 -1.17 -29.58 -26.74
C ALA A 681 0.00 -30.57 -26.68
N ASP A 682 -0.28 -31.88 -26.87
CA ASP A 682 0.74 -32.91 -26.96
C ASP A 682 1.66 -32.70 -28.18
N ILE A 683 1.17 -32.03 -29.23
CA ILE A 683 1.95 -31.70 -30.43
C ILE A 683 2.63 -30.34 -30.28
N ASN A 684 1.84 -29.31 -29.95
CA ASN A 684 2.30 -27.92 -29.78
C ASN A 684 1.38 -27.14 -28.84
N ILE A 685 1.90 -26.75 -27.67
CA ILE A 685 1.17 -26.04 -26.63
C ILE A 685 0.72 -24.65 -27.09
N ASP A 686 1.50 -23.95 -27.92
CA ASP A 686 1.13 -22.61 -28.42
C ASP A 686 -0.06 -22.68 -29.39
N SER A 687 -0.12 -23.73 -30.18
CA SER A 687 -1.26 -23.99 -31.06
C SER A 687 -2.54 -24.29 -30.28
N ALA A 688 -2.43 -25.03 -29.16
CA ALA A 688 -3.53 -25.32 -28.27
C ALA A 688 -4.03 -24.04 -27.55
N ARG A 689 -3.10 -23.16 -27.12
CA ARG A 689 -3.43 -21.83 -26.56
C ARG A 689 -4.20 -20.99 -27.57
N GLY A 690 -3.67 -20.81 -28.78
CA GLY A 690 -4.32 -20.05 -29.82
C GLY A 690 -5.74 -20.59 -30.12
N ARG A 691 -5.87 -21.91 -30.20
CA ARG A 691 -7.18 -22.54 -30.43
C ARG A 691 -8.18 -22.31 -29.30
N LEU A 692 -7.74 -22.40 -28.04
CA LEU A 692 -8.58 -22.06 -26.89
C LEU A 692 -9.06 -20.62 -26.95
N LEU A 693 -8.15 -19.67 -27.24
CA LEU A 693 -8.45 -18.24 -27.31
C LEU A 693 -9.48 -17.95 -28.42
N ASP A 694 -9.36 -18.59 -29.56
CA ASP A 694 -10.34 -18.46 -30.67
C ASP A 694 -11.74 -18.94 -30.25
N ILE A 695 -11.81 -20.09 -29.55
CA ILE A 695 -13.08 -20.66 -29.08
C ILE A 695 -13.74 -19.72 -28.04
N LEU A 696 -12.94 -19.21 -27.09
CA LEU A 696 -13.43 -18.35 -26.03
C LEU A 696 -13.77 -16.93 -26.52
N SER A 697 -13.05 -16.41 -27.50
CA SER A 697 -13.38 -15.16 -28.17
C SER A 697 -14.75 -15.22 -28.88
N ASN A 698 -15.02 -16.33 -29.56
CA ASN A 698 -16.34 -16.57 -30.17
C ASN A 698 -17.45 -16.71 -29.11
N TYR A 699 -17.18 -17.40 -28.01
CA TYR A 699 -18.12 -17.54 -26.90
C TYR A 699 -18.44 -16.20 -26.23
N GLN A 700 -17.44 -15.35 -25.99
CA GLN A 700 -17.60 -14.01 -25.42
C GLN A 700 -18.51 -13.12 -26.28
N GLY A 701 -18.35 -13.16 -27.58
CA GLY A 701 -19.21 -12.42 -28.51
C GLY A 701 -20.70 -12.74 -28.39
N MET A 702 -21.03 -13.97 -27.96
CA MET A 702 -22.39 -14.44 -27.74
C MET A 702 -22.91 -14.11 -26.32
N GLU A 703 -22.11 -14.28 -25.28
CA GLU A 703 -22.53 -14.12 -23.87
C GLU A 703 -22.42 -12.68 -23.38
N LYS A 704 -21.62 -11.83 -24.03
CA LYS A 704 -21.37 -10.41 -23.66
C LYS A 704 -20.92 -10.22 -22.23
N CYS A 705 -20.02 -11.08 -21.77
CA CYS A 705 -19.33 -10.96 -20.48
C CYS A 705 -17.90 -10.44 -20.65
N ASN A 706 -17.27 -9.91 -19.60
CA ASN A 706 -15.84 -9.64 -19.57
C ASN A 706 -15.12 -10.97 -19.35
N LEU A 707 -14.44 -11.49 -20.39
CA LEU A 707 -13.79 -12.79 -20.35
C LEU A 707 -12.27 -12.60 -20.22
N ILE A 708 -11.69 -13.21 -19.20
CA ILE A 708 -10.27 -13.17 -18.88
C ILE A 708 -9.72 -14.59 -18.87
N VAL A 709 -8.75 -14.87 -19.74
CA VAL A 709 -8.03 -16.15 -19.76
C VAL A 709 -6.69 -15.99 -19.11
N VAL A 710 -6.40 -16.82 -18.12
CA VAL A 710 -5.15 -16.75 -17.35
C VAL A 710 -4.28 -17.94 -17.68
N PHE A 711 -3.01 -17.70 -17.99
CA PHE A 711 -1.99 -18.71 -18.26
C PHE A 711 -0.79 -18.51 -17.33
N ASP A 712 -0.22 -19.61 -16.84
CA ASP A 712 1.04 -19.59 -16.12
C ASP A 712 2.20 -19.22 -17.03
N ALA A 713 3.06 -18.29 -16.61
CA ALA A 713 4.28 -17.89 -17.32
C ALA A 713 5.44 -18.87 -17.13
N TYR A 714 5.21 -20.10 -16.75
CA TYR A 714 6.19 -21.12 -16.32
C TYR A 714 7.35 -21.41 -17.30
N ARG A 715 7.36 -20.86 -18.53
CA ARG A 715 8.37 -21.13 -19.55
C ARG A 715 9.02 -19.91 -20.20
N LEU A 716 8.82 -18.72 -19.67
CA LEU A 716 9.44 -17.49 -20.23
C LEU A 716 10.25 -16.81 -19.13
N GLU A 717 11.57 -16.97 -19.13
CA GLU A 717 12.48 -16.33 -18.18
C GLU A 717 12.41 -14.79 -18.31
N GLY A 718 12.15 -14.09 -17.21
CA GLY A 718 12.31 -12.65 -17.08
C GLY A 718 11.09 -11.78 -17.39
N HIS A 719 9.89 -12.34 -17.58
CA HIS A 719 8.69 -11.55 -17.91
C HIS A 719 7.89 -11.08 -16.68
N LYS A 720 7.46 -9.80 -16.73
CA LYS A 720 6.40 -9.22 -15.87
C LYS A 720 5.05 -9.80 -16.29
N THR A 721 4.02 -9.73 -15.45
CA THR A 721 2.64 -10.07 -15.85
C THR A 721 2.29 -9.31 -17.13
N GLU A 722 2.05 -10.03 -18.21
CA GLU A 722 1.63 -9.44 -19.48
C GLU A 722 0.12 -9.62 -19.62
N ILE A 723 -0.58 -8.52 -19.79
CA ILE A 723 -2.02 -8.50 -20.10
C ILE A 723 -2.14 -7.95 -21.50
N PHE A 724 -2.76 -8.70 -22.39
CA PHE A 724 -3.03 -8.21 -23.74
C PHE A 724 -4.43 -8.61 -24.20
N ASP A 725 -4.99 -7.84 -25.10
CA ASP A 725 -6.29 -8.12 -25.68
C ASP A 725 -6.15 -9.06 -26.87
N TYR A 726 -6.86 -10.17 -26.82
CA TYR A 726 -7.00 -11.08 -27.94
C TYR A 726 -8.42 -10.97 -28.48
N HIS A 727 -8.59 -10.20 -29.57
CA HIS A 727 -9.90 -9.81 -30.12
C HIS A 727 -10.81 -9.11 -29.10
N ASN A 728 -11.75 -9.82 -28.49
CA ASN A 728 -12.72 -9.32 -27.52
C ASN A 728 -12.55 -9.93 -26.13
N ILE A 729 -11.45 -10.64 -25.87
CA ILE A 729 -11.14 -11.24 -24.57
C ILE A 729 -9.78 -10.74 -24.06
N HIS A 730 -9.62 -10.74 -22.74
CA HIS A 730 -8.36 -10.39 -22.10
C HIS A 730 -7.55 -11.65 -21.79
N VAL A 731 -6.27 -11.64 -22.10
CA VAL A 731 -5.36 -12.74 -21.85
C VAL A 731 -4.28 -12.28 -20.88
N VAL A 732 -4.12 -13.00 -19.80
CA VAL A 732 -3.16 -12.72 -18.74
C VAL A 732 -2.12 -13.83 -18.69
N TYR A 733 -0.84 -13.47 -18.84
CA TYR A 733 0.28 -14.33 -18.46
C TYR A 733 0.77 -13.87 -17.11
N THR A 734 0.76 -14.75 -16.13
CA THR A 734 1.19 -14.44 -14.77
C THR A 734 2.69 -14.16 -14.70
N LYS A 735 3.16 -13.50 -13.63
CA LYS A 735 4.59 -13.30 -13.39
C LYS A 735 5.30 -14.62 -13.19
N GLU A 736 6.62 -14.60 -13.38
CA GLU A 736 7.48 -15.65 -12.83
C GLU A 736 7.20 -15.79 -11.32
N ALA A 737 6.76 -16.96 -10.88
CA ALA A 737 6.32 -17.29 -9.51
C ALA A 737 4.87 -16.94 -9.10
N GLU A 738 4.00 -16.48 -9.99
CA GLU A 738 2.55 -16.35 -9.76
C GLU A 738 1.83 -17.39 -10.63
N THR A 739 1.01 -18.26 -10.03
CA THR A 739 0.21 -19.22 -10.79
C THR A 739 -1.09 -18.60 -11.30
N ALA A 740 -1.69 -19.22 -12.32
CA ALA A 740 -3.00 -18.84 -12.81
C ALA A 740 -4.05 -18.86 -11.70
N ASP A 741 -4.02 -19.90 -10.86
CA ASP A 741 -4.91 -20.05 -9.70
C ASP A 741 -4.76 -18.88 -8.73
N ALA A 742 -3.50 -18.48 -8.40
CA ALA A 742 -3.22 -17.35 -7.52
C ALA A 742 -3.78 -16.04 -8.07
N TYR A 743 -3.66 -15.80 -9.36
CA TYR A 743 -4.24 -14.63 -10.01
C TYR A 743 -5.77 -14.65 -9.99
N ILE A 744 -6.38 -15.78 -10.33
CA ILE A 744 -7.84 -15.97 -10.36
C ILE A 744 -8.42 -15.81 -8.94
N GLU A 745 -7.77 -16.39 -7.94
CA GLU A 745 -8.17 -16.27 -6.55
C GLU A 745 -8.11 -14.82 -6.06
N LYS A 746 -7.03 -14.11 -6.35
CA LYS A 746 -6.88 -12.70 -6.04
C LYS A 746 -7.98 -11.85 -6.70
N PHE A 747 -8.23 -12.06 -7.99
CA PHE A 747 -9.29 -11.38 -8.71
C PHE A 747 -10.68 -11.68 -8.10
N ALA A 748 -10.94 -12.94 -7.76
CA ALA A 748 -12.18 -13.35 -7.13
C ALA A 748 -12.38 -12.72 -5.74
N GLN A 749 -11.32 -12.60 -4.95
CA GLN A 749 -11.32 -11.94 -3.65
C GLN A 749 -11.61 -10.43 -3.76
N GLU A 750 -10.95 -9.76 -4.69
CA GLU A 750 -11.10 -8.31 -4.88
C GLU A 750 -12.43 -7.92 -5.54
N HIS A 751 -12.96 -8.77 -6.42
CA HIS A 751 -14.06 -8.42 -7.31
C HIS A 751 -15.32 -9.28 -7.16
N GLY A 752 -15.25 -10.43 -6.52
CA GLY A 752 -16.37 -11.38 -6.41
C GLY A 752 -17.60 -10.84 -5.72
N ARG A 753 -17.45 -9.85 -4.82
CA ARG A 753 -18.58 -9.18 -4.15
C ARG A 753 -19.16 -8.03 -4.98
N LYS A 754 -18.36 -7.41 -5.82
CA LYS A 754 -18.72 -6.22 -6.61
C LYS A 754 -19.39 -6.59 -7.93
N TYR A 755 -18.88 -7.63 -8.58
CA TYR A 755 -19.32 -8.10 -9.90
C TYR A 755 -19.88 -9.51 -9.81
N HIS A 756 -20.52 -9.96 -10.88
CA HIS A 756 -20.94 -11.35 -11.03
C HIS A 756 -19.77 -12.14 -11.64
N VAL A 757 -18.88 -12.65 -10.78
CA VAL A 757 -17.69 -13.38 -11.20
C VAL A 757 -17.99 -14.86 -11.29
N THR A 758 -17.71 -15.44 -12.45
CA THR A 758 -17.74 -16.90 -12.71
C THR A 758 -16.32 -17.34 -13.02
N VAL A 759 -15.88 -18.45 -12.46
CA VAL A 759 -14.56 -19.02 -12.71
C VAL A 759 -14.71 -20.39 -13.34
N ALA A 760 -14.04 -20.61 -14.45
CA ALA A 760 -14.01 -21.86 -15.17
C ALA A 760 -12.69 -22.60 -14.89
N THR A 761 -12.79 -23.65 -14.07
CA THR A 761 -11.68 -24.52 -13.71
C THR A 761 -12.16 -25.93 -13.38
N SER A 762 -11.31 -26.93 -13.58
CA SER A 762 -11.57 -28.32 -13.14
C SER A 762 -10.83 -28.65 -11.85
N ASP A 763 -10.05 -27.69 -11.29
CA ASP A 763 -9.40 -27.92 -10.03
C ASP A 763 -10.41 -27.87 -8.87
N GLY A 764 -10.44 -28.97 -8.10
CA GLY A 764 -11.42 -29.13 -7.01
C GLY A 764 -11.17 -28.18 -5.83
N LEU A 765 -9.92 -27.75 -5.60
CA LEU A 765 -9.58 -26.87 -4.49
C LEU A 765 -9.86 -25.40 -4.86
N GLU A 766 -9.44 -24.98 -6.02
CA GLU A 766 -9.76 -23.67 -6.57
C GLU A 766 -11.28 -23.45 -6.56
N GLN A 767 -12.05 -24.50 -6.92
CA GLN A 767 -13.50 -24.49 -6.85
C GLN A 767 -14.05 -24.22 -5.43
N VAL A 768 -13.43 -24.79 -4.39
CA VAL A 768 -13.87 -24.61 -3.01
C VAL A 768 -13.53 -23.19 -2.51
N ILE A 769 -12.33 -22.69 -2.82
CA ILE A 769 -11.87 -21.35 -2.43
C ILE A 769 -12.76 -20.28 -3.09
N ILE A 770 -13.03 -20.41 -4.38
CA ILE A 770 -13.82 -19.46 -5.16
C ILE A 770 -15.28 -19.42 -4.71
N ARG A 771 -15.88 -20.58 -4.35
CA ARG A 771 -17.20 -20.62 -3.72
C ARG A 771 -17.25 -19.86 -2.40
N GLY A 772 -16.20 -19.97 -1.58
CA GLY A 772 -16.07 -19.24 -0.32
C GLY A 772 -16.05 -17.72 -0.49
N GLN A 773 -15.62 -17.22 -1.64
CA GLN A 773 -15.60 -15.80 -1.99
C GLN A 773 -16.89 -15.27 -2.63
N GLY A 774 -17.90 -16.11 -2.77
CA GLY A 774 -19.20 -15.73 -3.33
C GLY A 774 -19.27 -15.69 -4.85
N CYS A 775 -18.27 -16.26 -5.53
CA CYS A 775 -18.22 -16.40 -6.98
C CYS A 775 -18.92 -17.67 -7.47
N TYR A 776 -19.27 -17.69 -8.75
CA TYR A 776 -19.86 -18.85 -9.40
C TYR A 776 -18.78 -19.72 -10.01
N LEU A 777 -19.03 -21.00 -10.09
CA LEU A 777 -18.10 -21.97 -10.64
C LEU A 777 -18.68 -22.64 -11.87
N LEU A 778 -17.80 -22.87 -12.83
CA LEU A 778 -18.08 -23.58 -14.05
C LEU A 778 -16.97 -24.64 -14.22
N SER A 779 -17.28 -25.91 -14.25
CA SER A 779 -16.27 -26.93 -14.54
C SER A 779 -15.85 -26.85 -16.01
N ALA A 780 -14.65 -27.33 -16.36
CA ALA A 780 -14.20 -27.37 -17.75
C ALA A 780 -15.18 -28.11 -18.67
N ARG A 781 -15.86 -29.13 -18.15
CA ARG A 781 -16.88 -29.87 -18.89
C ARG A 781 -18.15 -29.04 -19.10
N GLU A 782 -18.64 -28.33 -18.08
CA GLU A 782 -19.80 -27.45 -18.19
C GLU A 782 -19.49 -26.29 -19.14
N LEU A 783 -18.29 -25.71 -19.10
CA LEU A 783 -17.89 -24.68 -20.05
C LEU A 783 -17.90 -25.22 -21.49
N LEU A 784 -17.41 -26.43 -21.71
CA LEU A 784 -17.46 -27.05 -23.04
C LEU A 784 -18.91 -27.23 -23.53
N GLU A 785 -19.77 -27.76 -22.67
CA GLU A 785 -21.21 -27.95 -22.98
C GLU A 785 -21.89 -26.61 -23.28
N GLU A 786 -21.57 -25.53 -22.54
CA GLU A 786 -22.09 -24.18 -22.80
C GLU A 786 -21.61 -23.60 -24.14
N VAL A 787 -20.31 -23.72 -24.42
CA VAL A 787 -19.71 -23.28 -25.69
C VAL A 787 -20.35 -23.97 -26.88
N GLU A 788 -20.52 -25.31 -26.79
CA GLU A 788 -21.16 -26.08 -27.84
C GLU A 788 -22.66 -25.74 -28.00
N GLN A 789 -23.37 -25.55 -26.90
CA GLN A 789 -24.78 -25.20 -26.91
C GLN A 789 -24.99 -23.82 -27.55
N LYS A 790 -24.18 -22.82 -27.20
CA LYS A 790 -24.24 -21.49 -27.79
C LYS A 790 -23.89 -21.52 -29.27
N GLY A 791 -22.88 -22.29 -29.65
CA GLY A 791 -22.54 -22.51 -31.07
C GLY A 791 -23.67 -23.15 -31.86
N ARG A 792 -24.44 -24.09 -31.28
CA ARG A 792 -25.63 -24.68 -31.89
C ARG A 792 -26.77 -23.68 -32.01
N GLN A 793 -27.06 -22.90 -30.98
CA GLN A 793 -28.07 -21.84 -31.00
C GLN A 793 -27.79 -20.81 -32.10
N LEU A 794 -26.56 -20.39 -32.23
CA LEU A 794 -26.16 -19.44 -33.29
C LEU A 794 -26.38 -20.03 -34.68
N LYS A 795 -26.01 -21.30 -34.89
CA LYS A 795 -26.29 -21.99 -36.16
C LYS A 795 -27.77 -22.09 -36.48
N GLU A 796 -28.60 -22.33 -35.48
CA GLU A 796 -30.05 -22.39 -35.64
C GLU A 796 -30.70 -21.02 -35.93
N GLU A 797 -30.20 -19.96 -35.29
CA GLU A 797 -30.63 -18.58 -35.55
C GLU A 797 -30.17 -18.12 -36.94
N TYR A 798 -28.93 -18.45 -37.36
CA TYR A 798 -28.43 -18.16 -38.70
C TYR A 798 -29.23 -18.93 -39.79
N LEU A 799 -29.54 -20.20 -39.59
CA LEU A 799 -30.35 -20.99 -40.52
C LEU A 799 -31.77 -20.46 -40.64
N LYS A 800 -32.32 -19.81 -39.60
CA LYS A 800 -33.59 -19.12 -39.64
C LYS A 800 -33.56 -17.79 -40.38
N THR A 801 -32.39 -17.14 -40.44
CA THR A 801 -32.19 -15.84 -41.11
C THR A 801 -31.64 -15.98 -42.53
N GLU A 802 -31.25 -17.18 -42.96
CA GLU A 802 -30.64 -17.48 -44.26
C GLU A 802 -31.61 -17.46 -45.46
N SER A 803 -32.89 -17.08 -45.24
CA SER A 803 -33.75 -16.79 -46.41
C SER A 803 -33.50 -15.45 -47.06
N GLU A 804 -32.67 -14.55 -46.52
CA GLU A 804 -32.52 -13.21 -47.08
C GLU A 804 -31.13 -12.53 -47.18
N ARG A 805 -29.99 -13.14 -46.86
CA ARG A 805 -28.69 -12.51 -47.22
C ARG A 805 -27.50 -13.48 -47.23
N ASN A 806 -26.91 -13.66 -48.43
CA ASN A 806 -25.60 -14.26 -48.63
C ASN A 806 -24.51 -13.51 -47.85
N PHE A 807 -23.86 -14.16 -46.92
CA PHE A 807 -22.66 -13.64 -46.27
C PHE A 807 -21.49 -14.65 -46.28
N ALA A 808 -20.33 -14.11 -46.66
CA ALA A 808 -19.06 -14.78 -46.96
C ALA A 808 -18.29 -15.38 -45.77
N PHE A 809 -18.91 -15.54 -44.59
CA PHE A 809 -18.20 -15.99 -43.38
C PHE A 809 -17.82 -17.47 -43.40
N GLU A 810 -18.67 -18.31 -44.01
CA GLU A 810 -18.36 -19.75 -44.16
C GLU A 810 -17.18 -20.03 -45.13
N GLY A 811 -16.91 -19.08 -46.04
CA GLY A 811 -15.78 -19.15 -46.97
C GLY A 811 -14.43 -18.92 -46.24
N ILE A 812 -14.38 -17.97 -45.33
CA ILE A 812 -13.15 -17.59 -44.62
C ILE A 812 -12.76 -18.66 -43.57
N LEU A 813 -13.73 -19.21 -42.84
CA LEU A 813 -13.49 -20.28 -41.88
C LEU A 813 -13.05 -21.59 -42.56
N LYS A 814 -13.61 -21.93 -43.70
CA LYS A 814 -13.20 -23.10 -44.50
C LYS A 814 -11.82 -22.94 -45.15
N GLU A 815 -11.42 -21.73 -45.53
CA GLU A 815 -10.08 -21.47 -46.08
C GLU A 815 -9.01 -21.48 -44.96
N GLU A 816 -9.28 -20.92 -43.79
CA GLU A 816 -8.35 -20.99 -42.67
C GLU A 816 -8.22 -22.40 -42.10
N LEU A 817 -9.31 -23.16 -41.97
CA LEU A 817 -9.27 -24.57 -41.57
C LEU A 817 -8.56 -25.47 -42.58
N LYS A 818 -8.60 -25.16 -43.89
CA LYS A 818 -7.81 -25.86 -44.91
C LYS A 818 -6.34 -25.49 -44.85
N ARG A 819 -5.99 -24.24 -44.53
CA ARG A 819 -4.59 -23.82 -44.28
C ARG A 819 -4.00 -24.50 -43.04
N PHE A 820 -4.79 -24.69 -41.99
CA PHE A 820 -4.35 -25.38 -40.78
C PHE A 820 -4.24 -26.90 -40.93
N LYS A 821 -5.00 -27.54 -41.80
CA LYS A 821 -4.92 -28.99 -42.08
C LYS A 821 -3.86 -29.40 -43.09
N GLY A 822 -3.10 -28.44 -43.64
CA GLY A 822 -2.00 -28.76 -44.57
C GLY A 822 -2.47 -29.35 -45.93
N GLU A 823 -3.74 -29.15 -46.28
CA GLU A 823 -4.28 -29.50 -47.61
C GLU A 823 -4.37 -28.22 -48.44
N VAL A 824 -3.22 -27.72 -48.89
CA VAL A 824 -2.88 -27.11 -50.19
C VAL A 824 -1.37 -27.02 -50.29
#